data_2d033de1a02106c0b48507fc66c7fe81
#
_entry.id   2d033de1a02106c0b48507fc66c7fe81
#
_cell.length_a   1.000
_cell.length_b   1.000
_cell.length_c   1.000
_cell.angle_alpha   90.00
_cell.angle_beta   90.00
_cell.angle_gamma   90.00
#
_symmetry.space_group_name_H-M   'P 1'
#
loop_
_entity.id
_entity.type
_entity.pdbx_description
1 polymer ?
#
loop_
_entity_poly.entity_id
_entity_poly.type
_entity_poly.pdbx_seq_one_letter_code
_entity_poly.pdbx_strand_id
1 'polypeptide(L)'
;MTRFAITLAGLLCGTAMASSVLAQEAPIKPRAAAAATAAATPDPQKPDEVIVTGDRREQSLQKYGGTAAVISGEELKKVGINSLFGLNDSLPGVTISNIDNQIEIYIRGIGTNNETELGDPAAATHFDNIYIPRTAGLGPAFFDIKQVEVNYGPQGTLRGRNSTAGTVNVTSYPPKLGKFEGQLGTGYGNFNHIETFGFINLPIGDKVAFRLSGNFNRHDSYYHNVGPIPSTRAPQEADDRGVRAQLLFQPTQQLKLLVAADYNQQTGTGYFGTNFSEFLGINGGLTNQANQITDPRAVVQGPVSPFDSTKHYGIRGNIRWTGDGKLSVEYNGSYRKLDRRTGGAGPIVPYYPNYINDLALTNGPGGAAAFDNYSQYLSLEQSESSYQELRLFNDTAPLVYSVGANYFTENQRTYLASTADDNPFFEGNEFNTRTKDKAYAFFGDATYSIVPHIRLTGGVRYTDDRKERTGVAARYGFALGAGDYNCCGPLRLGSPGFQFNGFDRTIFNPDVNGDGVVTNQEIINFYRDEIKSFGSRDTFLSAFSNAIAQYPTNPNSTAGGPGCYTSTHQTYFHCAANGNFTYAVPFPGQIFQQDGNVHSHFFDWRVRVEADLGEDHLAYALISRGHKSAGFNDNLGNLGYAPTYRPESVTLYEIGSKNKFNVGGHPLTLNGAFFYNRYKDQQLSALLSVAQIANQLGSINQPVTLPPGTNSSLVVSYTYNAATDETYGAQLTGSIVLPYHFKFGLDALWLEAKVVNADPIQDFRFQSDVNSVDAVLRPIAGHRLPRVSRFQLNASLAQAIPIDAKGTVVDWVFQAAYRSSSYQTIFNSIDYASPNAPRAFLDDRLSGYATFNAAAGITTGPYRFEMYVNNLTDSTHAAALLISQFVNSRYYTNPRLFGARARVSF
;
A
#
# COMPACT_ATOMS: atom_id res chain seq x y z
N MET A 1 -21.58 -0.71 22.16
CA MET A 1 -22.15 -0.46 20.84
C MET A 1 -22.05 -1.64 19.88
N THR A 2 -21.47 -2.75 20.29
CA THR A 2 -21.25 -3.94 19.43
C THR A 2 -22.42 -4.93 19.36
N ARG A 3 -23.49 -4.71 20.10
CA ARG A 3 -24.67 -5.59 20.07
C ARG A 3 -25.83 -5.11 19.19
N PHE A 4 -25.76 -3.90 18.66
CA PHE A 4 -26.83 -3.32 17.81
C PHE A 4 -26.66 -3.59 16.30
N ALA A 5 -25.46 -3.95 15.84
CA ALA A 5 -25.18 -4.19 14.42
C ALA A 5 -25.54 -5.62 13.96
N ILE A 6 -25.58 -6.57 14.90
CA ILE A 6 -25.85 -7.99 14.55
C ILE A 6 -27.34 -8.27 14.41
N THR A 7 -28.21 -7.46 15.02
CA THR A 7 -29.65 -7.67 14.99
C THR A 7 -30.31 -7.15 13.69
N LEU A 8 -29.65 -6.28 12.94
CA LEU A 8 -30.22 -5.75 11.68
C LEU A 8 -29.92 -6.63 10.46
N ALA A 9 -28.85 -7.44 10.50
CA ALA A 9 -28.52 -8.37 9.42
C ALA A 9 -29.35 -9.67 9.45
N GLY A 10 -29.90 -10.02 10.62
CA GLY A 10 -30.74 -11.21 10.80
C GLY A 10 -32.19 -11.03 10.40
N LEU A 11 -32.67 -9.80 10.16
CA LEU A 11 -34.09 -9.52 9.87
C LEU A 11 -34.42 -9.46 8.38
N LEU A 12 -33.45 -9.55 7.50
CA LEU A 12 -33.65 -9.46 6.03
C LEU A 12 -33.64 -10.79 5.28
N CYS A 13 -33.40 -11.92 5.95
CA CYS A 13 -33.35 -13.24 5.30
C CYS A 13 -34.45 -14.24 5.70
N GLY A 14 -35.44 -13.82 6.43
CA GLY A 14 -36.42 -14.80 6.94
C GLY A 14 -37.87 -14.32 6.99
N THR A 15 -38.47 -14.00 5.84
CA THR A 15 -39.95 -14.10 5.69
C THR A 15 -40.30 -13.98 4.21
N ALA A 16 -40.35 -15.12 3.55
CA ALA A 16 -41.10 -15.32 2.33
C ALA A 16 -41.66 -16.74 2.33
N MET A 17 -42.69 -16.97 3.14
CA MET A 17 -43.68 -18.00 2.89
C MET A 17 -44.94 -17.74 3.73
N ALA A 18 -46.06 -17.68 3.01
CA ALA A 18 -47.45 -17.89 3.43
C ALA A 18 -48.20 -16.76 4.17
N SER A 19 -49.12 -16.10 3.50
CA SER A 19 -50.56 -16.37 3.75
C SER A 19 -51.41 -15.50 2.83
N SER A 20 -52.16 -16.13 2.00
CA SER A 20 -53.29 -15.61 1.22
C SER A 20 -54.45 -15.23 2.15
N VAL A 21 -54.89 -13.96 2.14
CA VAL A 21 -56.23 -13.56 2.58
C VAL A 21 -56.86 -12.73 1.49
N LEU A 22 -57.98 -13.23 1.00
CA LEU A 22 -58.87 -12.59 0.04
C LEU A 22 -59.49 -11.31 0.60
N ALA A 23 -59.35 -10.21 -0.08
CA ALA A 23 -60.22 -9.06 0.03
C ALA A 23 -60.58 -8.57 -1.37
N GLN A 24 -61.86 -8.37 -1.53
CA GLN A 24 -62.60 -8.11 -2.76
C GLN A 24 -62.27 -6.75 -3.38
N GLU A 25 -62.02 -6.72 -4.67
CA GLU A 25 -61.71 -5.54 -5.47
C GLU A 25 -62.91 -4.72 -5.89
N ALA A 26 -62.71 -3.42 -5.90
CA ALA A 26 -63.50 -2.49 -6.74
C ALA A 26 -62.65 -2.14 -7.99
N PRO A 27 -63.20 -1.97 -9.17
CA PRO A 27 -62.46 -1.90 -10.43
C PRO A 27 -61.81 -0.51 -10.62
N ILE A 28 -60.50 -0.49 -10.66
CA ILE A 28 -59.69 0.68 -11.05
C ILE A 28 -59.47 0.63 -12.58
N LYS A 29 -59.86 1.67 -13.27
CA LYS A 29 -59.56 1.88 -14.69
C LYS A 29 -58.08 1.82 -14.96
N PRO A 30 -57.60 1.17 -16.04
CA PRO A 30 -56.16 1.13 -16.38
C PRO A 30 -55.69 2.51 -16.82
N ARG A 31 -54.81 3.08 -16.03
CA ARG A 31 -53.98 4.21 -16.45
C ARG A 31 -52.92 3.66 -17.40
N ALA A 32 -52.85 4.18 -18.62
CA ALA A 32 -51.88 3.81 -19.61
C ALA A 32 -50.46 3.78 -19.01
N ALA A 33 -49.83 2.61 -19.11
CA ALA A 33 -48.42 2.46 -18.76
C ALA A 33 -47.61 3.40 -19.67
N ALA A 34 -47.03 4.45 -19.08
CA ALA A 34 -45.99 5.22 -19.76
C ALA A 34 -44.89 4.23 -20.10
N ALA A 35 -44.62 4.06 -21.38
CA ALA A 35 -43.51 3.28 -21.85
C ALA A 35 -42.22 3.74 -21.12
N ALA A 36 -41.63 2.83 -20.36
CA ALA A 36 -40.30 3.04 -19.78
C ALA A 36 -39.40 3.37 -20.98
N THR A 37 -38.97 4.63 -21.07
CA THR A 37 -37.94 5.04 -21.99
C THR A 37 -36.73 4.20 -21.63
N ALA A 38 -36.42 3.22 -22.46
CA ALA A 38 -35.18 2.47 -22.38
C ALA A 38 -34.05 3.51 -22.25
N ALA A 39 -33.22 3.39 -21.25
CA ALA A 39 -32.01 4.20 -21.17
C ALA A 39 -31.35 4.12 -22.55
N ALA A 40 -31.15 5.28 -23.18
CA ALA A 40 -30.53 5.35 -24.50
C ALA A 40 -29.25 4.53 -24.42
N THR A 41 -29.18 3.47 -25.18
CA THR A 41 -27.95 2.71 -25.39
C THR A 41 -26.93 3.73 -25.86
N PRO A 42 -25.73 3.80 -25.24
CA PRO A 42 -24.69 4.71 -25.69
C PRO A 42 -24.52 4.52 -27.19
N ASP A 43 -24.58 5.59 -27.97
CA ASP A 43 -24.36 5.52 -29.39
C ASP A 43 -22.93 5.02 -29.63
N PRO A 44 -22.73 3.80 -30.14
CA PRO A 44 -21.39 3.24 -30.28
C PRO A 44 -20.51 4.01 -31.28
N GLN A 45 -21.06 5.02 -31.96
CA GLN A 45 -20.33 5.87 -32.88
C GLN A 45 -19.86 7.20 -32.28
N LYS A 46 -20.24 7.54 -31.04
CA LYS A 46 -19.71 8.71 -30.34
C LYS A 46 -18.65 8.31 -29.35
N PRO A 47 -17.45 8.95 -29.35
CA PRO A 47 -16.50 8.78 -28.27
C PRO A 47 -17.17 9.18 -26.97
N ASP A 48 -17.08 8.32 -25.94
CA ASP A 48 -17.56 8.66 -24.61
C ASP A 48 -16.83 9.91 -24.12
N GLU A 49 -17.57 10.90 -23.65
CA GLU A 49 -16.98 12.09 -23.07
C GLU A 49 -16.41 11.75 -21.68
N VAL A 50 -15.10 11.71 -21.58
CA VAL A 50 -14.39 11.42 -20.33
C VAL A 50 -14.42 12.66 -19.45
N ILE A 51 -15.02 12.55 -18.26
CA ILE A 51 -15.12 13.63 -17.27
C ILE A 51 -14.03 13.48 -16.23
N VAL A 52 -13.32 14.57 -15.94
CA VAL A 52 -12.29 14.67 -14.92
C VAL A 52 -12.68 15.67 -13.83
N THR A 53 -12.09 15.48 -12.64
CA THR A 53 -12.34 16.31 -11.46
C THR A 53 -11.05 16.92 -10.89
N GLY A 54 -9.96 16.95 -11.68
CA GLY A 54 -8.65 17.46 -11.24
C GLY A 54 -8.70 18.87 -10.66
N ASP A 55 -9.47 19.75 -11.27
CA ASP A 55 -9.70 21.14 -10.80
C ASP A 55 -10.84 21.26 -9.76
N ARG A 56 -11.23 20.14 -9.10
CA ARG A 56 -12.34 20.10 -8.13
C ARG A 56 -13.68 20.52 -8.73
N ARG A 57 -13.83 20.39 -10.04
CA ARG A 57 -15.05 20.60 -10.83
C ARG A 57 -15.13 19.51 -11.91
N GLU A 58 -16.32 19.12 -12.28
CA GLU A 58 -16.54 18.22 -13.41
C GLU A 58 -16.30 18.98 -14.71
N GLN A 59 -15.40 18.48 -15.53
CA GLN A 59 -15.10 19.02 -16.86
C GLN A 59 -14.64 17.92 -17.80
N SER A 60 -14.81 18.13 -19.10
CA SER A 60 -14.29 17.20 -20.10
C SER A 60 -12.76 17.09 -20.01
N LEU A 61 -12.23 15.87 -20.13
CA LEU A 61 -10.78 15.64 -20.23
C LEU A 61 -10.15 16.47 -21.36
N GLN A 62 -10.90 16.68 -22.45
CA GLN A 62 -10.45 17.46 -23.61
C GLN A 62 -10.35 18.98 -23.33
N LYS A 63 -10.96 19.45 -22.25
CA LYS A 63 -10.90 20.86 -21.80
C LYS A 63 -10.06 21.04 -20.52
N TYR A 64 -9.41 19.97 -20.05
CA TYR A 64 -8.56 20.00 -18.86
C TYR A 64 -7.10 20.25 -19.21
N GLY A 65 -6.53 21.37 -18.81
CA GLY A 65 -5.14 21.77 -19.03
C GLY A 65 -4.15 21.08 -18.11
N GLY A 66 -4.12 19.78 -18.11
CA GLY A 66 -3.21 18.92 -17.36
C GLY A 66 -3.30 17.47 -17.81
N THR A 67 -2.37 16.64 -17.36
CA THR A 67 -2.42 15.21 -17.65
C THR A 67 -3.25 14.49 -16.60
N ALA A 68 -4.28 13.77 -17.07
CA ALA A 68 -5.08 12.87 -16.26
C ALA A 68 -5.43 11.60 -17.04
N ALA A 69 -5.59 10.50 -16.33
CA ALA A 69 -6.14 9.26 -16.86
C ALA A 69 -7.39 8.88 -16.07
N VAL A 70 -8.39 8.37 -16.76
CA VAL A 70 -9.67 7.98 -16.17
C VAL A 70 -10.05 6.60 -16.67
N ILE A 71 -10.43 5.73 -15.75
CA ILE A 71 -11.05 4.44 -16.05
C ILE A 71 -12.46 4.46 -15.48
N SER A 72 -13.45 4.20 -16.28
CA SER A 72 -14.84 4.11 -15.83
C SER A 72 -15.09 2.83 -15.05
N GLY A 73 -16.09 2.85 -14.14
CA GLY A 73 -16.47 1.68 -13.37
C GLY A 73 -16.92 0.50 -14.24
N GLU A 74 -17.49 0.76 -15.43
CA GLU A 74 -17.86 -0.30 -16.38
C GLU A 74 -16.61 -0.90 -17.08
N GLU A 75 -15.60 -0.09 -17.41
CA GLU A 75 -14.31 -0.60 -17.90
C GLU A 75 -13.60 -1.44 -16.85
N LEU A 76 -13.54 -0.97 -15.59
CA LEU A 76 -12.97 -1.74 -14.48
C LEU A 76 -13.61 -3.14 -14.39
N LYS A 77 -14.94 -3.20 -14.48
CA LYS A 77 -15.67 -4.48 -14.44
C LYS A 77 -15.36 -5.38 -15.64
N LYS A 78 -15.34 -4.82 -16.87
CA LYS A 78 -15.07 -5.57 -18.10
C LYS A 78 -13.70 -6.23 -18.10
N VAL A 79 -12.69 -5.56 -17.56
CA VAL A 79 -11.32 -6.10 -17.49
C VAL A 79 -11.01 -6.81 -16.17
N GLY A 80 -12.01 -6.99 -15.31
CA GLY A 80 -11.85 -7.72 -14.05
C GLY A 80 -11.02 -7.01 -12.99
N ILE A 81 -10.92 -5.68 -13.05
CA ILE A 81 -10.23 -4.88 -12.03
C ILE A 81 -11.19 -4.67 -10.85
N ASN A 82 -10.94 -5.34 -9.76
CA ASN A 82 -11.71 -5.30 -8.52
C ASN A 82 -10.91 -4.74 -7.32
N SER A 83 -9.70 -4.26 -7.57
CA SER A 83 -8.82 -3.70 -6.54
C SER A 83 -7.93 -2.60 -7.12
N LEU A 84 -7.29 -1.84 -6.24
CA LEU A 84 -6.32 -0.81 -6.61
C LEU A 84 -5.14 -1.39 -7.43
N PHE A 85 -4.72 -2.63 -7.12
CA PHE A 85 -3.61 -3.30 -7.82
C PHE A 85 -3.88 -3.57 -9.30
N GLY A 86 -5.12 -3.85 -9.66
CA GLY A 86 -5.49 -4.07 -11.05
C GLY A 86 -5.29 -2.85 -11.95
N LEU A 87 -5.16 -1.65 -11.39
CA LEU A 87 -4.86 -0.43 -12.14
C LEU A 87 -3.45 -0.43 -12.73
N ASN A 88 -2.56 -1.24 -12.19
CA ASN A 88 -1.15 -1.29 -12.57
C ASN A 88 -0.95 -1.54 -14.07
N ASP A 89 -1.71 -2.46 -14.65
CA ASP A 89 -1.64 -2.82 -16.07
C ASP A 89 -2.52 -1.95 -16.96
N SER A 90 -3.26 -1.00 -16.39
CA SER A 90 -4.22 -0.17 -17.12
C SER A 90 -3.80 1.29 -17.26
N LEU A 91 -2.86 1.76 -16.42
CA LEU A 91 -2.47 3.18 -16.33
C LEU A 91 -0.97 3.35 -16.52
N PRO A 92 -0.48 3.79 -17.69
CA PRO A 92 0.93 4.11 -17.88
C PRO A 92 1.42 5.17 -16.90
N GLY A 93 2.63 4.99 -16.38
CA GLY A 93 3.23 5.90 -15.40
C GLY A 93 2.72 5.73 -13.98
N VAL A 94 1.82 4.79 -13.75
CA VAL A 94 1.39 4.38 -12.41
C VAL A 94 1.98 3.01 -12.10
N THR A 95 2.63 2.89 -10.97
CA THR A 95 3.12 1.61 -10.42
C THR A 95 2.56 1.46 -9.03
N ILE A 96 1.80 0.41 -8.82
CA ILE A 96 1.22 0.06 -7.52
C ILE A 96 1.84 -1.27 -7.10
N SER A 97 2.57 -1.25 -6.02
CA SER A 97 3.21 -2.42 -5.43
C SER A 97 2.53 -2.78 -4.12
N ASN A 98 2.46 -4.06 -3.84
CA ASN A 98 2.18 -4.54 -2.49
C ASN A 98 3.38 -5.34 -2.04
N ILE A 99 4.07 -4.85 -1.02
CA ILE A 99 5.25 -5.49 -0.44
C ILE A 99 4.96 -5.65 1.03
N ASP A 100 4.93 -6.89 1.51
CA ASP A 100 4.62 -7.24 2.91
C ASP A 100 3.35 -6.54 3.42
N ASN A 101 2.29 -6.56 2.60
CA ASN A 101 1.00 -5.94 2.87
C ASN A 101 1.00 -4.40 2.92
N GLN A 102 2.06 -3.75 2.47
CA GLN A 102 2.10 -2.30 2.30
C GLN A 102 1.82 -1.91 0.85
N ILE A 103 0.84 -1.07 0.64
CA ILE A 103 0.45 -0.57 -0.69
C ILE A 103 1.24 0.69 -0.99
N GLU A 104 2.11 0.62 -1.97
CA GLU A 104 2.95 1.73 -2.41
C GLU A 104 2.50 2.20 -3.78
N ILE A 105 2.33 3.51 -3.96
CA ILE A 105 1.91 4.12 -5.22
C ILE A 105 2.99 5.04 -5.75
N TYR A 106 3.45 4.76 -6.96
CA TYR A 106 4.39 5.60 -7.71
C TYR A 106 3.70 6.17 -8.94
N ILE A 107 3.82 7.46 -9.16
CA ILE A 107 3.31 8.14 -10.35
C ILE A 107 4.47 8.85 -11.04
N ARG A 108 4.75 8.51 -12.31
CA ARG A 108 5.90 9.02 -13.08
C ARG A 108 7.25 8.89 -12.32
N GLY A 109 7.42 7.77 -11.60
CA GLY A 109 8.64 7.48 -10.85
C GLY A 109 8.75 8.17 -9.49
N ILE A 110 7.79 9.00 -9.11
CA ILE A 110 7.71 9.63 -7.79
C ILE A 110 6.77 8.82 -6.91
N GLY A 111 7.23 8.44 -5.73
CA GLY A 111 6.48 7.62 -4.77
C GLY A 111 7.20 7.55 -3.44
N THR A 112 6.71 6.71 -2.56
CA THR A 112 7.35 6.42 -1.26
C THR A 112 7.25 4.93 -0.97
N ASN A 113 8.23 4.40 -0.27
CA ASN A 113 8.26 3.07 0.32
C ASN A 113 8.01 3.09 1.83
N ASN A 114 7.64 4.24 2.39
CA ASN A 114 7.33 4.40 3.80
C ASN A 114 5.91 4.95 3.94
N GLU A 115 4.91 4.06 3.97
CA GLU A 115 3.50 4.36 4.18
C GLU A 115 3.00 3.86 5.55
N THR A 116 3.92 3.80 6.51
CA THR A 116 3.63 3.49 7.92
C THR A 116 3.27 4.75 8.69
N GLU A 117 3.07 4.64 10.01
CA GLU A 117 2.87 5.80 10.89
C GLU A 117 4.06 6.77 10.96
N LEU A 118 5.21 6.35 10.44
CA LEU A 118 6.44 7.13 10.40
C LEU A 118 6.45 8.17 9.29
N GLY A 119 5.67 7.93 8.23
CA GLY A 119 5.65 8.76 7.03
C GLY A 119 4.27 8.92 6.41
N ASP A 120 4.25 9.59 5.27
CA ASP A 120 3.06 9.84 4.47
C ASP A 120 3.29 9.41 3.01
N PRO A 121 2.23 9.10 2.26
CA PRO A 121 2.32 8.79 0.84
C PRO A 121 2.77 10.00 0.01
N ALA A 122 3.42 9.77 -1.14
CA ALA A 122 3.71 10.81 -2.12
C ALA A 122 2.56 10.98 -3.15
N ALA A 123 1.73 9.94 -3.31
CA ALA A 123 0.52 9.95 -4.13
C ALA A 123 -0.72 10.00 -3.24
N ALA A 124 -1.37 11.15 -3.15
CA ALA A 124 -2.54 11.32 -2.29
C ALA A 124 -3.74 10.56 -2.86
N THR A 125 -4.39 9.79 -2.02
CA THR A 125 -5.57 9.01 -2.39
C THR A 125 -6.83 9.66 -1.84
N HIS A 126 -7.86 9.79 -2.69
CA HIS A 126 -9.16 10.35 -2.29
C HIS A 126 -10.28 9.39 -2.64
N PHE A 127 -11.24 9.27 -1.74
CA PHE A 127 -12.49 8.57 -1.97
C PHE A 127 -13.66 9.53 -1.83
N ASP A 128 -14.41 9.77 -2.93
CA ASP A 128 -15.47 10.79 -3.01
C ASP A 128 -15.05 12.17 -2.47
N ASN A 129 -13.88 12.65 -2.91
CA ASN A 129 -13.21 13.89 -2.49
C ASN A 129 -12.69 13.94 -1.05
N ILE A 130 -12.79 12.87 -0.27
CA ILE A 130 -12.23 12.77 1.08
C ILE A 130 -10.82 12.18 1.00
N TYR A 131 -9.85 12.84 1.60
CA TYR A 131 -8.48 12.34 1.71
C TYR A 131 -8.42 11.07 2.58
N ILE A 132 -7.76 10.04 2.07
CA ILE A 132 -7.52 8.77 2.74
C ILE A 132 -6.03 8.72 3.10
N PRO A 133 -5.67 8.87 4.38
CA PRO A 133 -4.26 8.96 4.78
C PRO A 133 -3.51 7.63 4.65
N ARG A 134 -4.23 6.49 4.76
CA ARG A 134 -3.66 5.14 4.71
C ARG A 134 -4.24 4.36 3.55
N THR A 135 -3.41 4.04 2.58
CA THR A 135 -3.80 3.35 1.33
C THR A 135 -4.35 1.95 1.57
N ALA A 136 -3.92 1.27 2.63
CA ALA A 136 -4.46 -0.04 3.06
C ALA A 136 -5.99 -0.04 3.24
N GLY A 137 -6.59 1.12 3.58
CA GLY A 137 -8.04 1.27 3.73
C GLY A 137 -8.83 1.30 2.42
N LEU A 138 -8.18 1.32 1.25
CA LEU A 138 -8.85 1.39 -0.05
C LEU A 138 -9.04 0.04 -0.73
N GLY A 139 -8.32 -1.01 -0.31
CA GLY A 139 -8.34 -2.30 -0.99
C GLY A 139 -9.75 -2.82 -1.26
N PRO A 140 -10.57 -3.04 -0.24
CA PRO A 140 -11.91 -3.62 -0.41
C PRO A 140 -12.99 -2.63 -0.88
N ALA A 141 -12.69 -1.35 -1.02
CA ALA A 141 -13.68 -0.32 -1.36
C ALA A 141 -14.03 -0.23 -2.85
N PHE A 142 -13.43 -1.08 -3.69
CA PHE A 142 -13.55 -1.07 -5.15
C PHE A 142 -14.83 -1.71 -5.69
N PHE A 143 -15.98 -1.36 -5.13
CA PHE A 143 -17.28 -1.79 -5.63
C PHE A 143 -18.21 -0.60 -5.81
N ASP A 144 -19.13 -0.71 -6.76
CA ASP A 144 -20.08 0.34 -7.15
C ASP A 144 -19.37 1.68 -7.45
N ILE A 145 -18.25 1.58 -8.18
CA ILE A 145 -17.38 2.70 -8.55
C ILE A 145 -17.89 3.30 -9.86
N LYS A 146 -18.01 4.64 -9.89
CA LYS A 146 -18.32 5.42 -11.09
C LYS A 146 -17.07 5.55 -11.97
N GLN A 147 -15.94 5.92 -11.34
CA GLN A 147 -14.67 6.08 -12.04
C GLN A 147 -13.49 6.12 -11.05
N VAL A 148 -12.32 5.78 -11.58
CA VAL A 148 -11.02 6.08 -10.97
C VAL A 148 -10.30 7.08 -11.86
N GLU A 149 -9.84 8.17 -11.27
CA GLU A 149 -9.10 9.24 -11.94
C GLU A 149 -7.71 9.36 -11.32
N VAL A 150 -6.67 9.34 -12.15
CA VAL A 150 -5.30 9.64 -11.74
C VAL A 150 -4.88 10.96 -12.36
N ASN A 151 -4.51 11.92 -11.50
CA ASN A 151 -3.92 13.18 -11.94
C ASN A 151 -2.42 13.11 -11.74
N TYR A 152 -1.67 13.34 -12.82
CA TYR A 152 -0.21 13.21 -12.82
C TYR A 152 0.45 14.53 -12.40
N GLY A 153 1.53 14.39 -11.63
CA GLY A 153 2.30 15.52 -11.10
C GLY A 153 1.66 16.21 -9.91
N PRO A 154 2.34 17.20 -9.31
CA PRO A 154 1.93 17.81 -8.04
C PRO A 154 0.53 18.43 -8.09
N GLN A 155 -0.32 18.03 -7.13
CA GLN A 155 -1.69 18.50 -6.96
C GLN A 155 -1.90 19.28 -5.65
N GLY A 156 -0.82 19.77 -5.03
CA GLY A 156 -0.83 20.38 -3.70
C GLY A 156 -1.85 21.50 -3.52
N THR A 157 -2.04 22.34 -4.53
CA THR A 157 -2.90 23.51 -4.47
C THR A 157 -4.36 23.16 -4.12
N LEU A 158 -4.98 22.22 -4.83
CA LEU A 158 -6.40 21.87 -4.69
C LEU A 158 -6.67 20.58 -3.92
N ARG A 159 -5.74 19.63 -3.94
CA ARG A 159 -5.88 18.35 -3.28
C ARG A 159 -5.14 18.25 -1.96
N GLY A 160 -4.16 19.14 -1.75
CA GLY A 160 -3.48 19.30 -0.48
C GLY A 160 -2.19 18.53 -0.36
N ARG A 161 -1.79 18.32 0.89
CA ARG A 161 -0.53 17.67 1.27
C ARG A 161 -0.39 16.27 0.67
N ASN A 162 0.84 15.78 0.60
CA ASN A 162 1.14 14.40 0.24
C ASN A 162 0.71 14.03 -1.21
N SER A 163 0.69 15.04 -2.09
CA SER A 163 0.33 14.89 -3.50
C SER A 163 1.45 15.34 -4.44
N THR A 164 2.70 15.07 -4.06
CA THR A 164 3.89 15.39 -4.85
C THR A 164 3.98 14.59 -6.15
N ALA A 165 3.60 13.31 -6.11
CA ALA A 165 3.54 12.44 -7.28
C ALA A 165 2.29 12.69 -8.14
N GLY A 166 1.20 13.02 -7.48
CA GLY A 166 -0.12 13.15 -8.08
C GLY A 166 -1.22 12.70 -7.13
N THR A 167 -2.40 12.41 -7.68
CA THR A 167 -3.53 11.89 -6.90
C THR A 167 -4.23 10.73 -7.57
N VAL A 168 -4.75 9.81 -6.77
CA VAL A 168 -5.69 8.76 -7.18
C VAL A 168 -7.05 9.08 -6.56
N ASN A 169 -8.03 9.39 -7.40
CA ASN A 169 -9.36 9.79 -6.97
C ASN A 169 -10.37 8.70 -7.35
N VAL A 170 -10.94 8.05 -6.37
CA VAL A 170 -11.99 7.02 -6.54
C VAL A 170 -13.34 7.67 -6.28
N THR A 171 -14.26 7.57 -7.23
CA THR A 171 -15.61 8.13 -7.11
C THR A 171 -16.64 7.03 -7.19
N SER A 172 -17.53 6.95 -6.19
CA SER A 172 -18.64 5.99 -6.16
C SER A 172 -19.87 6.53 -6.92
N TYR A 173 -20.79 5.63 -7.31
CA TYR A 173 -22.08 6.06 -7.83
C TYR A 173 -22.93 6.66 -6.71
N PRO A 174 -23.44 7.90 -6.87
CA PRO A 174 -24.37 8.49 -5.91
C PRO A 174 -25.79 7.92 -6.08
N PRO A 175 -26.65 8.06 -5.07
CA PRO A 175 -28.08 7.80 -5.21
C PRO A 175 -28.73 8.68 -6.30
N LYS A 176 -29.72 8.13 -7.02
CA LYS A 176 -30.46 8.81 -8.09
C LYS A 176 -31.90 9.06 -7.66
N LEU A 177 -32.32 10.31 -7.73
CA LEU A 177 -33.71 10.71 -7.47
C LEU A 177 -34.65 10.17 -8.56
N GLY A 178 -35.88 9.82 -8.19
CA GLY A 178 -36.92 9.43 -9.12
C GLY A 178 -36.67 8.12 -9.89
N LYS A 179 -35.58 7.41 -9.65
CA LYS A 179 -35.22 6.19 -10.39
C LYS A 179 -35.07 4.99 -9.46
N PHE A 180 -35.93 4.02 -9.60
CA PHE A 180 -35.71 2.69 -9.04
C PHE A 180 -34.81 1.91 -10.00
N GLU A 181 -33.66 1.47 -9.52
CA GLU A 181 -32.73 0.63 -10.29
C GLU A 181 -31.94 -0.28 -9.35
N GLY A 182 -31.56 -1.43 -9.84
CA GLY A 182 -30.71 -2.35 -9.10
C GLY A 182 -29.89 -3.22 -10.02
N GLN A 183 -28.87 -3.82 -9.45
CA GLN A 183 -28.04 -4.82 -10.12
C GLN A 183 -27.57 -5.84 -9.09
N LEU A 184 -27.59 -7.11 -9.48
CA LEU A 184 -26.97 -8.21 -8.75
C LEU A 184 -26.12 -9.01 -9.73
N GLY A 185 -24.89 -9.30 -9.36
CA GLY A 185 -23.97 -10.11 -10.14
C GLY A 185 -23.25 -11.12 -9.29
N THR A 186 -22.90 -12.25 -9.89
CA THR A 186 -22.05 -13.28 -9.29
C THR A 186 -21.11 -13.85 -10.33
N GLY A 187 -19.96 -14.32 -9.89
CA GLY A 187 -18.94 -14.92 -10.75
C GLY A 187 -18.24 -16.08 -10.06
N TYR A 188 -17.71 -16.97 -10.90
CA TYR A 188 -16.86 -18.07 -10.47
C TYR A 188 -15.66 -18.20 -11.41
N GLY A 189 -14.47 -18.49 -10.84
CA GLY A 189 -13.23 -18.62 -11.59
C GLY A 189 -12.30 -19.68 -11.01
N ASN A 190 -11.13 -19.81 -11.63
CA ASN A 190 -10.08 -20.69 -11.09
C ASN A 190 -9.60 -20.19 -9.71
N PHE A 191 -8.85 -21.00 -8.99
CA PHE A 191 -8.49 -20.79 -7.57
C PHE A 191 -9.70 -20.63 -6.65
N ASN A 192 -10.80 -21.33 -6.96
CA ASN A 192 -12.07 -21.22 -6.22
C ASN A 192 -12.54 -19.76 -6.04
N HIS A 193 -12.24 -18.92 -7.03
CA HIS A 193 -12.62 -17.52 -7.02
C HIS A 193 -14.14 -17.40 -7.08
N ILE A 194 -14.73 -16.80 -6.06
CA ILE A 194 -16.16 -16.47 -5.97
C ILE A 194 -16.26 -14.98 -5.76
N GLU A 195 -17.03 -14.33 -6.62
CA GLU A 195 -17.40 -12.93 -6.44
C GLU A 195 -18.89 -12.74 -6.45
N THR A 196 -19.40 -11.84 -5.64
CA THR A 196 -20.79 -11.37 -5.66
C THR A 196 -20.80 -9.88 -5.42
N PHE A 197 -21.54 -9.16 -6.23
CA PHE A 197 -21.63 -7.71 -6.11
C PHE A 197 -23.03 -7.24 -6.51
N GLY A 198 -23.41 -6.10 -5.97
CA GLY A 198 -24.69 -5.53 -6.36
C GLY A 198 -24.99 -4.19 -5.71
N PHE A 199 -26.04 -3.58 -6.19
CA PHE A 199 -26.62 -2.39 -5.59
C PHE A 199 -28.12 -2.35 -5.80
N ILE A 200 -28.78 -1.55 -4.96
CA ILE A 200 -30.16 -1.12 -5.15
C ILE A 200 -30.27 0.37 -4.90
N ASN A 201 -30.95 1.10 -5.77
CA ASN A 201 -31.27 2.51 -5.64
C ASN A 201 -32.78 2.69 -5.46
N LEU A 202 -33.18 3.24 -4.34
CA LEU A 202 -34.57 3.42 -3.93
C LEU A 202 -34.91 4.92 -3.89
N PRO A 203 -35.72 5.44 -4.81
CA PRO A 203 -36.24 6.80 -4.69
C PRO A 203 -37.36 6.83 -3.61
N ILE A 204 -37.30 7.84 -2.76
CA ILE A 204 -38.28 8.09 -1.70
C ILE A 204 -38.92 9.46 -1.98
N GLY A 205 -39.99 9.46 -2.77
CA GLY A 205 -40.53 10.68 -3.35
C GLY A 205 -39.55 11.36 -4.32
N ASP A 206 -39.72 12.64 -4.57
CA ASP A 206 -38.96 13.39 -5.58
C ASP A 206 -37.66 13.99 -5.08
N LYS A 207 -37.45 14.00 -3.74
CA LYS A 207 -36.34 14.75 -3.11
C LYS A 207 -35.35 13.88 -2.36
N VAL A 208 -35.66 12.60 -2.16
CA VAL A 208 -34.81 11.68 -1.39
C VAL A 208 -34.53 10.44 -2.23
N ALA A 209 -33.30 9.95 -2.18
CA ALA A 209 -32.95 8.66 -2.71
C ALA A 209 -31.97 7.96 -1.76
N PHE A 210 -32.15 6.66 -1.62
CA PHE A 210 -31.27 5.78 -0.88
C PHE A 210 -30.59 4.79 -1.83
N ARG A 211 -29.29 4.58 -1.66
CA ARG A 211 -28.54 3.57 -2.41
C ARG A 211 -27.78 2.69 -1.44
N LEU A 212 -27.97 1.38 -1.58
CA LEU A 212 -27.23 0.36 -0.88
C LEU A 212 -26.43 -0.44 -1.90
N SER A 213 -25.16 -0.61 -1.65
CA SER A 213 -24.26 -1.42 -2.49
C SER A 213 -23.40 -2.32 -1.63
N GLY A 214 -22.95 -3.45 -2.21
CA GLY A 214 -22.09 -4.38 -1.52
C GLY A 214 -21.34 -5.30 -2.47
N ASN A 215 -20.29 -5.91 -1.92
CA ASN A 215 -19.50 -6.92 -2.61
C ASN A 215 -19.01 -8.00 -1.64
N PHE A 216 -18.74 -9.14 -2.22
CA PHE A 216 -18.02 -10.26 -1.62
C PHE A 216 -17.06 -10.81 -2.67
N ASN A 217 -15.81 -11.03 -2.29
CA ASN A 217 -14.79 -11.59 -3.16
C ASN A 217 -13.90 -12.53 -2.35
N ARG A 218 -13.75 -13.76 -2.81
CA ARG A 218 -12.95 -14.78 -2.15
C ARG A 218 -12.20 -15.60 -3.19
N HIS A 219 -10.94 -15.92 -2.92
CA HIS A 219 -10.17 -16.88 -3.69
C HIS A 219 -9.13 -17.59 -2.82
N ASP A 220 -8.73 -18.78 -3.26
CA ASP A 220 -7.65 -19.53 -2.65
C ASP A 220 -6.29 -18.92 -3.05
N SER A 221 -5.23 -19.31 -2.35
CA SER A 221 -3.87 -18.88 -2.65
C SER A 221 -3.44 -19.21 -4.08
N TYR A 222 -2.65 -18.32 -4.67
CA TYR A 222 -1.95 -18.55 -5.93
C TYR A 222 -0.61 -19.27 -5.74
N TYR A 223 -0.20 -19.50 -4.51
CA TYR A 223 1.05 -20.13 -4.11
C TYR A 223 0.79 -21.46 -3.38
N HIS A 224 1.82 -22.26 -3.27
CA HIS A 224 1.80 -23.49 -2.47
C HIS A 224 3.02 -23.54 -1.56
N ASN A 225 2.81 -24.02 -0.35
CA ASN A 225 3.87 -24.18 0.64
C ASN A 225 4.63 -25.48 0.39
N VAL A 226 5.93 -25.36 0.08
CA VAL A 226 6.86 -26.48 -0.08
C VAL A 226 7.76 -26.67 1.14
N GLY A 227 7.53 -25.89 2.19
CA GLY A 227 8.32 -25.96 3.41
C GLY A 227 8.04 -27.20 4.25
N PRO A 228 8.81 -27.39 5.32
CA PRO A 228 8.72 -28.59 6.17
C PRO A 228 7.43 -28.67 6.98
N ILE A 229 6.63 -27.61 7.02
CA ILE A 229 5.35 -27.54 7.74
C ILE A 229 4.20 -27.39 6.72
N PRO A 230 3.71 -28.49 6.11
CA PRO A 230 2.71 -28.40 5.05
C PRO A 230 1.36 -27.81 5.47
N SER A 231 1.05 -27.84 6.77
CA SER A 231 -0.20 -27.27 7.32
C SER A 231 -0.21 -25.75 7.34
N THR A 232 0.94 -25.11 7.18
CA THR A 232 1.02 -23.65 7.13
C THR A 232 0.48 -23.15 5.80
N ARG A 233 -0.49 -22.21 5.85
CA ARG A 233 -1.16 -21.67 4.67
C ARG A 233 -0.21 -20.84 3.83
N ALA A 234 -0.35 -20.92 2.52
CA ALA A 234 0.39 -20.09 1.57
C ALA A 234 -0.17 -18.66 1.48
N PRO A 235 0.63 -17.66 1.09
CA PRO A 235 0.18 -16.27 0.96
C PRO A 235 -0.80 -16.05 -0.19
N GLN A 236 -1.42 -14.87 -0.23
CA GLN A 236 -2.37 -14.41 -1.26
C GLN A 236 -3.69 -15.18 -1.33
N GLU A 237 -4.16 -15.75 -0.24
CA GLU A 237 -5.56 -16.08 -0.08
C GLU A 237 -6.31 -14.83 0.35
N ALA A 238 -7.48 -14.57 -0.22
CA ALA A 238 -8.30 -13.39 0.09
C ALA A 238 -9.76 -13.75 0.37
N ASP A 239 -10.38 -13.01 1.30
CA ASP A 239 -11.81 -12.98 1.59
C ASP A 239 -12.17 -11.52 1.92
N ASP A 240 -12.70 -10.82 0.92
CA ASP A 240 -13.03 -9.40 0.98
C ASP A 240 -14.53 -9.18 1.01
N ARG A 241 -14.98 -8.29 1.87
CA ARG A 241 -16.39 -7.95 2.04
C ARG A 241 -16.56 -6.46 2.19
N GLY A 242 -17.54 -5.92 1.50
CA GLY A 242 -17.86 -4.50 1.59
C GLY A 242 -19.34 -4.21 1.54
N VAL A 243 -19.74 -3.17 2.25
CA VAL A 243 -21.10 -2.60 2.18
C VAL A 243 -21.02 -1.09 2.26
N ARG A 244 -21.84 -0.41 1.46
CA ARG A 244 -21.96 1.05 1.45
C ARG A 244 -23.44 1.44 1.37
N ALA A 245 -23.86 2.29 2.31
CA ALA A 245 -25.17 2.91 2.33
C ALA A 245 -25.03 4.40 2.10
N GLN A 246 -25.87 4.96 1.21
CA GLN A 246 -25.85 6.37 0.87
C GLN A 246 -27.27 6.93 0.87
N LEU A 247 -27.43 8.13 1.42
CA LEU A 247 -28.69 8.87 1.44
C LEU A 247 -28.48 10.22 0.80
N LEU A 248 -29.20 10.49 -0.27
CA LEU A 248 -29.27 11.78 -0.92
C LEU A 248 -30.57 12.48 -0.54
N PHE A 249 -30.46 13.73 -0.10
CA PHE A 249 -31.59 14.63 0.13
C PHE A 249 -31.39 15.92 -0.65
N GLN A 250 -32.29 16.22 -1.56
CA GLN A 250 -32.28 17.41 -2.41
C GLN A 250 -33.59 18.18 -2.24
N PRO A 251 -33.73 18.99 -1.16
CA PRO A 251 -34.97 19.72 -0.86
C PRO A 251 -35.33 20.77 -1.90
N THR A 252 -34.31 21.37 -2.55
CA THR A 252 -34.45 22.33 -3.65
C THR A 252 -33.47 21.98 -4.77
N GLN A 253 -33.60 22.63 -5.93
CA GLN A 253 -32.62 22.45 -7.04
C GLN A 253 -31.21 22.92 -6.66
N GLN A 254 -31.12 23.91 -5.75
CA GLN A 254 -29.87 24.49 -5.32
C GLN A 254 -29.18 23.71 -4.18
N LEU A 255 -29.92 23.06 -3.30
CA LEU A 255 -29.35 22.42 -2.10
C LEU A 255 -29.35 20.89 -2.22
N LYS A 256 -28.18 20.31 -2.10
CA LYS A 256 -27.95 18.88 -2.14
C LYS A 256 -27.17 18.43 -0.91
N LEU A 257 -27.67 17.42 -0.20
CA LEU A 257 -27.06 16.80 0.95
C LEU A 257 -26.87 15.31 0.66
N LEU A 258 -25.66 14.85 0.81
CA LEU A 258 -25.32 13.43 0.67
C LEU A 258 -24.64 12.96 1.95
N VAL A 259 -25.17 11.91 2.56
CA VAL A 259 -24.52 11.21 3.67
C VAL A 259 -24.26 9.78 3.23
N ALA A 260 -23.07 9.28 3.51
CA ALA A 260 -22.70 7.91 3.20
C ALA A 260 -21.95 7.27 4.37
N ALA A 261 -22.21 5.99 4.58
CA ALA A 261 -21.48 5.15 5.52
C ALA A 261 -21.00 3.90 4.78
N ASP A 262 -19.77 3.49 5.07
CA ASP A 262 -19.17 2.30 4.49
C ASP A 262 -18.47 1.45 5.55
N TYR A 263 -18.51 0.15 5.34
CA TYR A 263 -17.75 -0.86 6.05
C TYR A 263 -17.10 -1.77 5.04
N ASN A 264 -15.80 -1.98 5.19
CA ASN A 264 -15.02 -2.87 4.36
C ASN A 264 -14.15 -3.74 5.26
N GLN A 265 -14.05 -5.01 4.93
CA GLN A 265 -13.19 -5.96 5.60
C GLN A 265 -12.44 -6.77 4.55
N GLN A 266 -11.15 -6.84 4.69
CA GLN A 266 -10.25 -7.70 3.94
C GLN A 266 -9.63 -8.68 4.92
N THR A 267 -9.69 -9.98 4.61
CA THR A 267 -9.04 -11.03 5.38
C THR A 267 -8.37 -12.02 4.44
N GLY A 268 -7.36 -12.70 4.94
CA GLY A 268 -6.65 -13.71 4.18
C GLY A 268 -5.26 -13.96 4.75
N THR A 269 -4.38 -14.47 3.91
CA THR A 269 -2.99 -14.76 4.29
C THR A 269 -2.02 -13.63 3.94
N GLY A 270 -2.53 -12.50 3.43
CA GLY A 270 -1.71 -11.36 3.08
C GLY A 270 -0.83 -11.56 1.85
N TYR A 271 -0.05 -10.54 1.53
CA TYR A 271 0.76 -10.47 0.33
C TYR A 271 2.25 -10.60 0.71
N PHE A 272 2.82 -11.79 0.54
CA PHE A 272 4.21 -12.08 0.82
C PHE A 272 4.90 -12.58 -0.45
N GLY A 273 6.19 -12.28 -0.55
CA GLY A 273 7.01 -12.70 -1.67
C GLY A 273 7.53 -14.13 -1.52
N THR A 274 7.99 -14.68 -2.62
CA THR A 274 8.75 -15.93 -2.65
C THR A 274 10.21 -15.62 -2.34
N ASN A 275 10.77 -16.27 -1.34
CA ASN A 275 12.20 -16.13 -1.06
C ASN A 275 13.02 -16.73 -2.20
N PHE A 276 14.03 -16.02 -2.63
CA PHE A 276 14.92 -16.48 -3.68
C PHE A 276 16.35 -16.68 -3.17
N SER A 277 17.01 -17.66 -3.74
CA SER A 277 18.29 -18.18 -3.28
C SER A 277 19.53 -17.53 -3.90
N GLU A 278 19.32 -16.53 -4.75
CA GLU A 278 20.41 -15.82 -5.45
C GLU A 278 21.20 -14.90 -4.52
N PHE A 279 20.74 -14.73 -3.29
CA PHE A 279 21.47 -13.98 -2.29
C PHE A 279 22.59 -14.81 -1.71
N LEU A 280 23.78 -14.31 -1.88
CA LEU A 280 24.99 -14.95 -1.40
C LEU A 280 25.21 -14.57 0.05
N GLY A 281 24.87 -15.47 0.94
CA GLY A 281 25.21 -15.29 2.36
C GLY A 281 26.71 -15.28 2.59
N ILE A 282 27.05 -14.80 3.73
CA ILE A 282 28.34 -14.40 4.27
C ILE A 282 29.43 -15.49 4.24
N ASN A 283 29.09 -16.75 4.32
CA ASN A 283 30.06 -17.83 4.55
C ASN A 283 30.19 -18.79 3.38
N GLY A 284 30.65 -18.29 2.24
CA GLY A 284 31.04 -19.19 1.15
C GLY A 284 29.95 -19.45 0.13
N GLY A 285 28.98 -18.62 0.09
CA GLY A 285 28.09 -18.47 -1.04
C GLY A 285 27.32 -19.74 -1.44
N LEU A 286 26.26 -19.49 -2.13
CA LEU A 286 25.47 -20.48 -2.82
C LEU A 286 26.22 -21.12 -3.95
N THR A 287 27.04 -22.06 -3.64
CA THR A 287 27.75 -22.85 -4.65
C THR A 287 26.87 -23.94 -5.27
N ASN A 288 25.69 -24.19 -4.71
CA ASN A 288 24.85 -25.30 -5.17
C ASN A 288 23.50 -24.81 -5.73
N GLN A 289 23.52 -24.36 -7.01
CA GLN A 289 22.33 -24.02 -7.76
C GLN A 289 21.30 -25.16 -7.89
N ALA A 290 21.73 -26.41 -7.67
CA ALA A 290 20.89 -27.57 -7.81
C ALA A 290 19.73 -27.68 -6.80
N ASN A 291 19.81 -26.93 -5.71
CA ASN A 291 18.82 -26.99 -4.64
C ASN A 291 17.91 -25.74 -4.57
N GLN A 292 17.93 -24.91 -5.60
CA GLN A 292 17.10 -23.71 -5.64
C GLN A 292 15.62 -24.05 -5.86
N ILE A 293 14.73 -23.35 -5.17
CA ILE A 293 13.31 -23.37 -5.51
C ILE A 293 13.16 -22.58 -6.82
N THR A 294 12.95 -23.28 -7.92
CA THR A 294 12.79 -22.68 -9.25
C THR A 294 11.33 -22.37 -9.59
N ASP A 295 10.38 -22.98 -8.87
CA ASP A 295 8.97 -22.70 -9.05
C ASP A 295 8.61 -21.32 -8.43
N PRO A 296 8.22 -20.34 -9.24
CA PRO A 296 7.89 -19.00 -8.77
C PRO A 296 6.64 -18.96 -7.88
N ARG A 297 5.88 -20.07 -7.83
CA ARG A 297 4.68 -20.19 -6.99
C ARG A 297 4.91 -20.98 -5.71
N ALA A 298 6.09 -21.54 -5.54
CA ALA A 298 6.46 -22.22 -4.32
C ALA A 298 6.95 -21.22 -3.28
N VAL A 299 6.48 -21.39 -2.05
CA VAL A 299 6.91 -20.60 -0.89
C VAL A 299 7.30 -21.53 0.25
N VAL A 300 8.21 -21.09 1.09
CA VAL A 300 8.52 -21.74 2.36
C VAL A 300 7.90 -20.91 3.47
N GLN A 301 6.96 -21.50 4.18
CA GLN A 301 6.31 -20.85 5.31
C GLN A 301 6.87 -21.37 6.63
N GLY A 302 7.00 -20.48 7.59
CA GLY A 302 7.34 -20.82 8.95
C GLY A 302 6.19 -21.49 9.71
N PRO A 303 6.35 -21.70 11.02
CA PRO A 303 5.35 -22.40 11.83
C PRO A 303 4.03 -21.61 12.00
N VAL A 304 4.03 -20.32 11.76
CA VAL A 304 2.84 -19.47 11.85
C VAL A 304 2.35 -19.09 10.47
N SER A 305 1.12 -19.48 10.14
CA SER A 305 0.50 -19.07 8.87
C SER A 305 0.45 -17.56 8.77
N PRO A 306 0.82 -16.98 7.63
CA PRO A 306 0.66 -15.56 7.41
C PRO A 306 -0.82 -15.18 7.49
N PHE A 307 -1.09 -13.98 7.94
CA PHE A 307 -2.44 -13.43 7.97
C PHE A 307 -2.44 -11.92 7.76
N ASP A 308 -3.48 -11.44 7.11
CA ASP A 308 -3.85 -10.03 7.02
C ASP A 308 -5.34 -9.91 7.34
N SER A 309 -5.68 -9.00 8.23
CA SER A 309 -7.06 -8.65 8.56
C SER A 309 -7.17 -7.15 8.68
N THR A 310 -7.69 -6.53 7.66
CA THR A 310 -7.92 -5.09 7.59
C THR A 310 -9.41 -4.80 7.63
N LYS A 311 -9.84 -3.98 8.58
CA LYS A 311 -11.20 -3.45 8.70
C LYS A 311 -11.16 -1.95 8.54
N HIS A 312 -11.97 -1.44 7.65
CA HIS A 312 -12.07 -0.03 7.40
C HIS A 312 -13.54 0.38 7.39
N TYR A 313 -13.87 1.40 8.14
CA TYR A 313 -15.23 1.94 8.16
C TYR A 313 -15.22 3.44 8.33
N GLY A 314 -16.26 4.06 7.86
CA GLY A 314 -16.36 5.50 7.95
C GLY A 314 -17.73 6.03 7.63
N ILE A 315 -17.91 7.29 8.01
CA ILE A 315 -19.04 8.12 7.61
C ILE A 315 -18.52 9.36 6.93
N ARG A 316 -19.18 9.79 5.87
CA ARG A 316 -18.90 11.05 5.18
C ARG A 316 -20.17 11.78 4.85
N GLY A 317 -20.06 13.10 4.81
CA GLY A 317 -21.13 14.02 4.41
C GLY A 317 -20.63 15.02 3.36
N ASN A 318 -21.47 15.28 2.38
CA ASN A 318 -21.29 16.37 1.41
C ASN A 318 -22.54 17.25 1.45
N ILE A 319 -22.36 18.54 1.64
CA ILE A 319 -23.41 19.53 1.56
C ILE A 319 -23.01 20.51 0.46
N ARG A 320 -23.82 20.62 -0.58
CA ARG A 320 -23.57 21.53 -1.69
C ARG A 320 -24.78 22.42 -1.91
N TRP A 321 -24.55 23.71 -1.83
CA TRP A 321 -25.49 24.73 -2.25
C TRP A 321 -24.97 25.42 -3.50
N THR A 322 -25.77 25.47 -4.56
CA THR A 322 -25.43 26.11 -5.81
C THR A 322 -26.30 27.36 -5.97
N GLY A 323 -25.67 28.51 -5.87
CA GLY A 323 -26.36 29.79 -6.03
C GLY A 323 -26.58 30.15 -7.49
N ASP A 324 -27.10 31.36 -7.74
CA ASP A 324 -27.50 31.84 -9.08
C ASP A 324 -26.32 32.19 -10.00
N GLY A 325 -25.42 31.20 -10.22
CA GLY A 325 -24.35 31.23 -11.22
C GLY A 325 -23.06 31.96 -10.82
N LYS A 326 -22.98 32.60 -9.64
CA LYS A 326 -21.76 33.32 -9.22
C LYS A 326 -21.12 32.82 -7.93
N LEU A 327 -21.85 32.14 -7.10
CA LEU A 327 -21.34 31.59 -5.83
C LEU A 327 -22.00 30.27 -5.52
N SER A 328 -21.20 29.29 -5.25
CA SER A 328 -21.60 28.01 -4.70
C SER A 328 -20.80 27.73 -3.42
N VAL A 329 -21.39 26.97 -2.51
CA VAL A 329 -20.79 26.57 -1.25
C VAL A 329 -20.79 25.05 -1.18
N GLU A 330 -19.65 24.47 -0.83
CA GLU A 330 -19.55 23.03 -0.62
C GLU A 330 -18.82 22.76 0.70
N TYR A 331 -19.40 21.88 1.49
CA TYR A 331 -18.77 21.32 2.67
C TYR A 331 -18.60 19.82 2.49
N ASN A 332 -17.40 19.32 2.78
CA ASN A 332 -17.07 17.92 2.83
C ASN A 332 -16.56 17.57 4.23
N GLY A 333 -17.18 16.62 4.89
CA GLY A 333 -16.78 16.15 6.20
C GLY A 333 -16.71 14.64 6.27
N SER A 334 -15.75 14.10 7.03
CA SER A 334 -15.68 12.67 7.28
C SER A 334 -15.02 12.33 8.60
N TYR A 335 -15.39 11.16 9.10
CA TYR A 335 -14.67 10.41 10.14
C TYR A 335 -14.47 8.98 9.64
N ARG A 336 -13.24 8.49 9.74
CA ARG A 336 -12.85 7.16 9.26
C ARG A 336 -11.98 6.45 10.30
N LYS A 337 -12.12 5.13 10.34
CA LYS A 337 -11.31 4.28 11.19
C LYS A 337 -10.80 3.08 10.40
N LEU A 338 -9.51 2.79 10.60
CA LEU A 338 -8.80 1.61 10.11
C LEU A 338 -8.35 0.80 11.31
N ASP A 339 -8.67 -0.49 11.31
CA ASP A 339 -8.10 -1.50 12.22
C ASP A 339 -7.43 -2.57 11.35
N ARG A 340 -6.11 -2.70 11.44
CA ARG A 340 -5.34 -3.66 10.69
C ARG A 340 -4.54 -4.57 11.60
N ARG A 341 -4.48 -5.83 11.24
CA ARG A 341 -3.68 -6.85 11.90
C ARG A 341 -2.99 -7.69 10.84
N THR A 342 -1.68 -7.72 10.87
CA THR A 342 -0.88 -8.53 9.96
C THR A 342 0.15 -9.30 10.75
N GLY A 343 0.53 -10.44 10.26
CA GLY A 343 1.56 -11.24 10.91
C GLY A 343 1.85 -12.50 10.14
N GLY A 344 2.87 -13.18 10.57
CA GLY A 344 3.30 -14.44 9.98
C GLY A 344 4.71 -14.81 10.40
N ALA A 345 5.17 -15.94 9.93
CA ALA A 345 6.54 -16.38 10.08
C ALA A 345 7.12 -16.76 8.73
N GLY A 346 8.31 -16.29 8.45
CA GLY A 346 9.07 -16.62 7.25
C GLY A 346 10.50 -17.03 7.60
N PRO A 347 11.19 -17.77 6.71
CA PRO A 347 12.58 -18.11 6.93
C PRO A 347 13.45 -16.85 6.89
N ILE A 348 14.40 -16.72 7.82
CA ILE A 348 15.36 -15.61 7.86
C ILE A 348 16.38 -15.75 6.72
N VAL A 349 16.71 -16.98 6.36
CA VAL A 349 17.63 -17.30 5.28
C VAL A 349 16.91 -18.04 4.17
N PRO A 350 17.40 -17.95 2.91
CA PRO A 350 16.85 -18.73 1.82
C PRO A 350 16.83 -20.22 2.16
N TYR A 351 15.67 -20.84 1.96
CA TYR A 351 15.49 -22.26 2.21
C TYR A 351 16.17 -23.09 1.13
N TYR A 352 17.08 -23.96 1.56
CA TYR A 352 17.67 -25.01 0.72
C TYR A 352 17.21 -26.38 1.24
N PRO A 353 16.65 -27.25 0.40
CA PRO A 353 16.27 -28.59 0.84
C PRO A 353 17.39 -29.39 1.52
N ASN A 354 18.66 -29.14 1.14
CA ASN A 354 19.81 -29.75 1.75
C ASN A 354 20.45 -28.96 2.88
N TYR A 355 20.14 -27.67 3.02
CA TYR A 355 20.62 -26.84 4.12
C TYR A 355 20.06 -27.31 5.48
N ILE A 356 18.84 -27.81 5.50
CA ILE A 356 18.27 -28.48 6.68
C ILE A 356 19.06 -29.73 7.04
N ASN A 357 19.52 -30.51 6.04
CA ASN A 357 20.37 -31.68 6.29
C ASN A 357 21.75 -31.27 6.78
N ASP A 358 22.31 -30.18 6.29
CA ASP A 358 23.60 -29.66 6.73
C ASP A 358 23.53 -29.04 8.15
N LEU A 359 22.46 -28.35 8.48
CA LEU A 359 22.19 -27.89 9.86
C LEU A 359 21.89 -29.06 10.81
N ALA A 360 21.16 -30.08 10.35
CA ALA A 360 20.93 -31.29 11.13
C ALA A 360 22.22 -32.12 11.35
N LEU A 361 23.19 -32.00 10.46
CA LEU A 361 24.50 -32.61 10.63
C LEU A 361 25.37 -31.94 11.68
N THR A 362 25.19 -30.65 11.93
CA THR A 362 25.94 -29.92 12.95
C THR A 362 25.35 -30.06 14.34
N ASN A 363 24.09 -30.44 14.48
CA ASN A 363 23.37 -30.43 15.76
C ASN A 363 23.10 -31.83 16.39
N GLY A 364 23.75 -32.89 15.92
CA GLY A 364 23.70 -34.23 16.55
C GLY A 364 22.37 -34.99 16.38
N PRO A 365 22.22 -36.20 16.92
CA PRO A 365 21.17 -37.16 16.56
C PRO A 365 19.79 -36.89 17.17
N GLY A 366 19.30 -35.67 17.04
CA GLY A 366 17.99 -35.27 17.57
C GLY A 366 17.09 -34.50 16.61
N GLY A 367 17.58 -34.07 15.45
CA GLY A 367 16.75 -33.55 14.36
C GLY A 367 15.87 -32.31 14.67
N ALA A 368 16.01 -31.70 15.83
CA ALA A 368 15.18 -30.56 16.25
C ALA A 368 15.62 -29.21 15.62
N ALA A 369 16.79 -29.14 15.03
CA ALA A 369 17.41 -27.91 14.53
C ALA A 369 16.84 -27.38 13.20
N ALA A 370 15.98 -28.12 12.54
CA ALA A 370 15.44 -27.74 11.24
C ALA A 370 14.49 -26.53 11.25
N PHE A 371 14.15 -26.01 12.41
CA PHE A 371 13.14 -24.96 12.57
C PHE A 371 13.70 -23.63 13.08
N ASP A 372 15.00 -23.52 13.24
CA ASP A 372 15.66 -22.52 14.07
C ASP A 372 15.93 -21.17 13.38
N ASN A 373 15.53 -20.97 12.12
CA ASN A 373 15.83 -19.76 11.37
C ASN A 373 14.57 -19.08 10.82
N TYR A 374 13.61 -18.78 11.69
CA TYR A 374 12.41 -18.08 11.28
C TYR A 374 12.30 -16.72 11.94
N SER A 375 11.96 -15.72 11.12
CA SER A 375 11.48 -14.44 11.63
C SER A 375 9.98 -14.47 11.74
N GLN A 376 9.47 -14.02 12.89
CA GLN A 376 8.04 -13.82 13.07
C GLN A 376 7.76 -12.36 13.34
N TYR A 377 6.61 -11.91 12.89
CA TYR A 377 6.14 -10.58 13.25
C TYR A 377 4.62 -10.55 13.46
N LEU A 378 4.20 -9.60 14.27
CA LEU A 378 2.82 -9.20 14.49
C LEU A 378 2.75 -7.69 14.43
N SER A 379 1.97 -7.16 13.51
CA SER A 379 1.68 -5.73 13.43
C SER A 379 0.21 -5.48 13.67
N LEU A 380 -0.10 -4.59 14.61
CA LEU A 380 -1.43 -4.08 14.89
C LEU A 380 -1.41 -2.58 14.63
N GLU A 381 -2.19 -2.14 13.66
CA GLU A 381 -2.30 -0.74 13.27
C GLU A 381 -3.73 -0.27 13.44
N GLN A 382 -3.91 0.86 14.11
CA GLN A 382 -5.19 1.56 14.22
C GLN A 382 -4.99 3.00 13.80
N SER A 383 -5.82 3.49 12.88
CA SER A 383 -5.85 4.87 12.46
C SER A 383 -7.28 5.40 12.56
N GLU A 384 -7.42 6.53 13.23
CA GLU A 384 -8.67 7.30 13.29
C GLU A 384 -8.41 8.67 12.69
N SER A 385 -9.13 9.00 11.61
CA SER A 385 -8.94 10.25 10.89
C SER A 385 -10.22 11.03 10.72
N SER A 386 -10.12 12.36 10.74
CA SER A 386 -11.19 13.29 10.44
C SER A 386 -10.71 14.30 9.41
N TYR A 387 -11.55 14.54 8.42
CA TYR A 387 -11.33 15.52 7.36
C TYR A 387 -12.51 16.46 7.29
N GLN A 388 -12.25 17.77 7.27
CA GLN A 388 -13.26 18.82 7.19
C GLN A 388 -12.79 19.85 6.16
N GLU A 389 -13.61 20.16 5.17
CA GLU A 389 -13.31 21.15 4.15
C GLU A 389 -14.54 22.01 3.86
N LEU A 390 -14.36 23.31 3.88
CA LEU A 390 -15.33 24.28 3.39
C LEU A 390 -14.77 25.00 2.18
N ARG A 391 -15.54 25.02 1.09
CA ARG A 391 -15.16 25.61 -0.18
C ARG A 391 -16.24 26.55 -0.70
N LEU A 392 -15.83 27.74 -1.09
CA LEU A 392 -16.61 28.71 -1.86
C LEU A 392 -16.10 28.70 -3.29
N PHE A 393 -16.98 28.60 -4.27
CA PHE A 393 -16.55 28.51 -5.66
C PHE A 393 -17.55 29.07 -6.65
N ASN A 394 -17.05 29.39 -7.84
CA ASN A 394 -17.81 29.74 -9.04
C ASN A 394 -17.29 28.93 -10.22
N ASP A 395 -18.16 28.24 -10.93
CA ASP A 395 -17.82 27.45 -12.13
C ASP A 395 -18.17 28.18 -13.45
N THR A 396 -18.52 29.48 -13.40
CA THR A 396 -19.00 30.27 -14.52
C THR A 396 -17.96 31.29 -14.99
N ALA A 397 -17.65 31.27 -16.29
CA ALA A 397 -16.78 32.27 -16.94
C ALA A 397 -17.35 33.70 -16.79
N PRO A 398 -16.50 34.75 -16.87
CA PRO A 398 -15.08 34.72 -17.22
C PRO A 398 -14.15 34.37 -16.06
N LEU A 399 -14.60 34.39 -14.82
CA LEU A 399 -13.80 34.11 -13.63
C LEU A 399 -14.33 32.88 -12.90
N VAL A 400 -13.66 31.76 -13.08
CA VAL A 400 -13.88 30.52 -12.34
C VAL A 400 -12.93 30.50 -11.16
N TYR A 401 -13.43 30.31 -9.94
CA TYR A 401 -12.60 30.33 -8.75
C TYR A 401 -13.03 29.29 -7.71
N SER A 402 -12.11 28.91 -6.87
CA SER A 402 -12.34 28.08 -5.71
C SER A 402 -11.46 28.57 -4.56
N VAL A 403 -12.07 28.94 -3.43
CA VAL A 403 -11.38 29.38 -2.20
C VAL A 403 -11.87 28.50 -1.07
N GLY A 404 -10.98 28.04 -0.22
CA GLY A 404 -11.43 27.16 0.86
C GLY A 404 -10.44 27.03 2.00
N ALA A 405 -10.93 26.38 3.05
CA ALA A 405 -10.18 25.99 4.22
C ALA A 405 -10.39 24.52 4.49
N ASN A 406 -9.33 23.89 4.99
CA ASN A 406 -9.31 22.47 5.28
C ASN A 406 -8.71 22.24 6.67
N TYR A 407 -9.29 21.29 7.40
CA TYR A 407 -8.78 20.78 8.66
C TYR A 407 -8.72 19.27 8.61
N PHE A 408 -7.58 18.71 8.97
CA PHE A 408 -7.33 17.30 9.01
C PHE A 408 -6.73 16.89 10.35
N THR A 409 -7.18 15.75 10.88
CA THR A 409 -6.53 15.09 12.01
C THR A 409 -6.44 13.59 11.79
N GLU A 410 -5.35 13.01 12.25
CA GLU A 410 -5.18 11.56 12.33
C GLU A 410 -4.58 11.19 13.69
N ASN A 411 -5.06 10.11 14.27
CA ASN A 411 -4.52 9.52 15.49
C ASN A 411 -4.27 8.04 15.21
N GLN A 412 -3.00 7.69 15.18
CA GLN A 412 -2.54 6.34 14.90
C GLN A 412 -2.01 5.70 16.16
N ARG A 413 -2.21 4.39 16.27
CA ARG A 413 -1.59 3.54 17.26
C ARG A 413 -1.01 2.35 16.53
N THR A 414 0.27 2.13 16.72
CA THR A 414 0.98 1.01 16.11
C THR A 414 1.61 0.17 17.21
N TYR A 415 1.36 -1.11 17.12
CA TYR A 415 2.07 -2.13 17.87
C TYR A 415 2.73 -3.06 16.86
N LEU A 416 4.04 -3.14 16.89
CA LEU A 416 4.81 -4.06 16.08
C LEU A 416 5.67 -4.90 17.03
N ALA A 417 5.53 -6.21 16.97
CA ALA A 417 6.45 -7.14 17.60
C ALA A 417 7.09 -7.99 16.51
N SER A 418 8.40 -8.06 16.50
CA SER A 418 9.15 -8.95 15.62
C SER A 418 10.15 -9.75 16.42
N THR A 419 10.31 -11.02 16.02
CA THR A 419 11.30 -11.91 16.60
C THR A 419 12.11 -12.50 15.48
N ALA A 420 13.41 -12.54 15.66
CA ALA A 420 14.32 -13.22 14.76
C ALA A 420 15.05 -14.31 15.56
N ASP A 421 15.10 -15.49 15.01
CA ASP A 421 15.83 -16.62 15.56
C ASP A 421 17.08 -16.82 14.72
N ASP A 422 18.16 -16.21 15.18
CA ASP A 422 19.50 -16.37 14.59
C ASP A 422 20.26 -17.37 15.46
N ASN A 423 20.01 -18.67 15.30
CA ASN A 423 20.76 -19.65 16.10
C ASN A 423 22.23 -19.23 16.37
N PRO A 424 22.70 -19.07 17.61
CA PRO A 424 22.10 -19.41 18.91
C PRO A 424 21.39 -18.25 19.63
N PHE A 425 21.01 -17.20 18.93
CA PHE A 425 20.44 -16.00 19.52
C PHE A 425 18.98 -15.86 19.13
N PHE A 426 18.17 -15.48 20.10
CA PHE A 426 16.82 -15.05 19.87
C PHE A 426 16.72 -13.57 20.17
N GLU A 427 16.43 -12.76 19.16
CA GLU A 427 16.22 -11.33 19.31
C GLU A 427 14.77 -10.96 19.05
N GLY A 428 14.25 -10.04 19.82
CA GLY A 428 12.93 -9.47 19.59
C GLY A 428 12.96 -7.96 19.68
N ASN A 429 12.13 -7.34 18.83
CA ASN A 429 11.86 -5.92 18.88
C ASN A 429 10.36 -5.72 19.08
N GLU A 430 10.02 -4.79 19.96
CA GLU A 430 8.64 -4.38 20.19
C GLU A 430 8.54 -2.87 20.06
N PHE A 431 7.60 -2.40 19.27
CA PHE A 431 7.26 -0.99 19.16
C PHE A 431 5.82 -0.79 19.58
N ASN A 432 5.58 0.16 20.45
CA ASN A 432 4.24 0.59 20.78
C ASN A 432 4.20 2.09 20.78
N THR A 433 3.73 2.62 19.70
CA THR A 433 3.80 4.04 19.40
C THR A 433 2.42 4.60 19.10
N ARG A 434 2.30 5.87 19.33
CA ARG A 434 1.14 6.66 18.94
C ARG A 434 1.62 7.88 18.21
N THR A 435 1.07 8.10 17.02
CA THR A 435 1.34 9.29 16.20
C THR A 435 0.04 10.08 16.05
N LYS A 436 0.09 11.36 16.37
CA LYS A 436 -1.00 12.32 16.16
C LYS A 436 -0.57 13.29 15.08
N ASP A 437 -1.44 13.51 14.12
CA ASP A 437 -1.26 14.46 13.03
C ASP A 437 -2.40 15.47 13.02
N LYS A 438 -2.07 16.75 12.85
CA LYS A 438 -3.02 17.85 12.72
C LYS A 438 -2.55 18.80 11.64
N ALA A 439 -3.38 19.04 10.63
CA ALA A 439 -3.06 19.95 9.56
C ALA A 439 -4.19 20.95 9.33
N TYR A 440 -3.80 22.21 9.14
CA TYR A 440 -4.69 23.29 8.72
C TYR A 440 -4.21 23.79 7.37
N ALA A 441 -5.14 24.10 6.49
CA ALA A 441 -4.77 24.69 5.22
C ALA A 441 -5.81 25.70 4.73
N PHE A 442 -5.29 26.71 4.02
CA PHE A 442 -6.08 27.68 3.29
C PHE A 442 -5.64 27.68 1.84
N PHE A 443 -6.57 27.66 0.92
CA PHE A 443 -6.26 27.64 -0.50
C PHE A 443 -7.14 28.56 -1.31
N GLY A 444 -6.60 29.04 -2.42
CA GLY A 444 -7.32 29.78 -3.44
C GLY A 444 -6.78 29.43 -4.81
N ASP A 445 -7.68 29.24 -5.76
CA ASP A 445 -7.38 28.94 -7.14
C ASP A 445 -8.37 29.68 -8.04
N ALA A 446 -7.87 30.34 -9.06
CA ALA A 446 -8.71 31.09 -9.98
C ALA A 446 -8.25 30.93 -11.41
N THR A 447 -9.19 30.71 -12.32
CA THR A 447 -9.02 30.72 -13.78
C THR A 447 -9.77 31.89 -14.36
N TYR A 448 -9.05 32.77 -15.03
CA TYR A 448 -9.61 33.94 -15.72
C TYR A 448 -9.50 33.78 -17.23
N SER A 449 -10.62 33.95 -17.93
CA SER A 449 -10.65 33.99 -19.39
C SER A 449 -10.23 35.38 -19.84
N ILE A 450 -8.96 35.54 -20.24
CA ILE A 450 -8.40 36.82 -20.72
C ILE A 450 -9.12 37.25 -22.02
N VAL A 451 -9.28 36.28 -22.91
CA VAL A 451 -10.13 36.33 -24.10
C VAL A 451 -10.85 34.98 -24.24
N PRO A 452 -11.88 34.87 -25.10
CA PRO A 452 -12.68 33.63 -25.15
C PRO A 452 -11.88 32.32 -25.33
N HIS A 453 -10.70 32.40 -25.90
CA HIS A 453 -9.87 31.22 -26.25
C HIS A 453 -8.61 31.09 -25.37
N ILE A 454 -8.31 32.04 -24.50
CA ILE A 454 -7.11 32.01 -23.65
C ILE A 454 -7.50 32.16 -22.18
N ARG A 455 -7.13 31.20 -21.38
CA ARG A 455 -7.35 31.16 -19.95
C ARG A 455 -6.03 31.16 -19.18
N LEU A 456 -5.98 31.90 -18.12
CA LEU A 456 -4.88 31.91 -17.13
C LEU A 456 -5.40 31.41 -15.80
N THR A 457 -4.74 30.40 -15.26
CA THR A 457 -5.02 29.88 -13.91
C THR A 457 -3.87 30.21 -12.99
N GLY A 458 -4.19 30.69 -11.79
CA GLY A 458 -3.25 30.84 -10.68
C GLY A 458 -3.85 30.27 -9.40
N GLY A 459 -3.06 29.53 -8.68
CA GLY A 459 -3.51 28.94 -7.40
C GLY A 459 -2.41 28.88 -6.37
N VAL A 460 -2.78 29.00 -5.10
CA VAL A 460 -1.89 28.93 -3.94
C VAL A 460 -2.59 28.22 -2.78
N ARG A 461 -1.82 27.48 -2.02
CA ARG A 461 -2.23 26.85 -0.76
C ARG A 461 -1.15 27.04 0.28
N TYR A 462 -1.55 27.47 1.47
CA TYR A 462 -0.74 27.42 2.67
C TYR A 462 -1.18 26.22 3.52
N THR A 463 -0.22 25.43 3.99
CA THR A 463 -0.48 24.31 4.91
C THR A 463 0.42 24.45 6.13
N ASP A 464 -0.16 24.32 7.33
CA ASP A 464 0.52 24.16 8.62
C ASP A 464 0.24 22.73 9.10
N ASP A 465 1.30 21.95 9.28
CA ASP A 465 1.25 20.52 9.57
C ASP A 465 2.06 20.21 10.83
N ARG A 466 1.45 19.57 11.80
CA ARG A 466 2.04 19.24 13.11
C ARG A 466 1.84 17.79 13.43
N LYS A 467 2.93 17.11 13.69
CA LYS A 467 2.93 15.71 14.10
C LYS A 467 3.60 15.55 15.45
N GLU A 468 2.97 14.77 16.31
CA GLU A 468 3.46 14.37 17.62
C GLU A 468 3.53 12.84 17.66
N ARG A 469 4.68 12.31 18.03
CA ARG A 469 4.88 10.89 18.27
C ARG A 469 5.17 10.68 19.74
N THR A 470 4.60 9.63 20.32
CA THR A 470 4.86 9.20 21.69
C THR A 470 4.92 7.68 21.77
N GLY A 471 5.63 7.15 22.75
CA GLY A 471 5.68 5.72 22.98
C GLY A 471 7.07 5.20 23.23
N VAL A 472 7.22 3.90 23.13
CA VAL A 472 8.49 3.23 23.40
C VAL A 472 8.74 2.12 22.38
N ALA A 473 10.01 1.84 22.11
CA ALA A 473 10.47 0.59 21.55
C ALA A 473 11.27 -0.17 22.59
N ALA A 474 11.15 -1.47 22.59
CA ALA A 474 11.95 -2.36 23.40
C ALA A 474 12.70 -3.33 22.48
N ARG A 475 13.98 -3.54 22.77
CA ARG A 475 14.78 -4.60 22.18
C ARG A 475 15.15 -5.58 23.28
N TYR A 476 14.90 -6.83 23.04
CA TYR A 476 15.24 -7.91 23.97
C TYR A 476 15.88 -9.06 23.21
N GLY A 477 16.69 -9.85 23.91
CA GLY A 477 17.32 -11.01 23.33
C GLY A 477 17.51 -12.09 24.36
N PHE A 478 17.51 -13.33 23.89
CA PHE A 478 17.87 -14.49 24.70
C PHE A 478 18.97 -15.23 23.96
N ALA A 479 20.00 -15.59 24.68
CA ALA A 479 20.96 -16.55 24.19
C ALA A 479 20.47 -17.95 24.57
N LEU A 480 20.09 -18.71 23.59
CA LEU A 480 19.94 -20.15 23.74
C LEU A 480 21.33 -20.75 23.57
N GLY A 481 21.86 -21.42 24.58
CA GLY A 481 23.15 -22.09 24.46
C GLY A 481 23.08 -23.10 23.34
N ALA A 482 23.77 -22.82 22.25
CA ALA A 482 23.85 -23.76 21.16
C ALA A 482 24.67 -24.96 21.56
N GLY A 483 24.11 -26.14 21.38
CA GLY A 483 24.81 -27.40 21.59
C GLY A 483 26.03 -27.60 20.72
N ASP A 484 26.31 -26.70 19.77
CA ASP A 484 27.27 -26.95 18.71
C ASP A 484 28.43 -25.97 18.55
N TYR A 485 28.45 -24.92 19.32
CA TYR A 485 29.67 -24.14 19.39
C TYR A 485 30.62 -24.70 20.44
N ASN A 486 30.95 -25.99 20.36
CA ASN A 486 31.99 -26.71 21.09
C ASN A 486 32.10 -26.46 22.59
N CYS A 487 31.18 -25.71 23.22
CA CYS A 487 31.28 -25.42 24.62
C CYS A 487 30.09 -25.91 25.46
N CYS A 488 28.96 -26.28 24.91
CA CYS A 488 27.80 -26.49 25.77
C CYS A 488 26.73 -27.34 25.05
N GLY A 489 26.46 -28.52 25.49
CA GLY A 489 25.42 -29.42 24.91
C GLY A 489 24.01 -28.81 24.88
N PRO A 490 23.02 -29.53 24.36
CA PRO A 490 21.66 -29.02 24.25
C PRO A 490 21.16 -28.51 25.59
N LEU A 491 20.61 -27.30 25.59
CA LEU A 491 20.04 -26.68 26.79
C LEU A 491 18.82 -27.46 27.21
N ARG A 492 18.94 -28.10 28.42
CA ARG A 492 17.78 -28.65 29.10
C ARG A 492 17.53 -27.86 30.35
N LEU A 493 16.30 -27.44 30.60
CA LEU A 493 15.85 -26.93 31.89
C LEU A 493 16.19 -28.00 32.95
N GLY A 494 17.03 -27.63 33.93
CA GLY A 494 17.50 -28.56 34.95
C GLY A 494 18.86 -29.22 34.68
N SER A 495 19.50 -28.96 33.53
CA SER A 495 20.93 -29.34 33.36
C SER A 495 21.80 -28.56 34.33
N PRO A 496 22.91 -29.13 34.82
CA PRO A 496 23.74 -28.47 35.84
C PRO A 496 24.33 -27.12 35.45
N GLY A 497 24.25 -26.71 34.19
CA GLY A 497 24.70 -25.41 33.69
C GLY A 497 23.57 -24.41 33.37
N PHE A 498 22.32 -24.83 33.42
CA PHE A 498 21.17 -23.98 33.11
C PHE A 498 20.37 -23.70 34.40
N GLN A 499 20.66 -22.59 35.03
CA GLN A 499 19.86 -22.11 36.15
C GLN A 499 19.21 -20.79 35.77
N PHE A 500 17.89 -20.81 35.60
CA PHE A 500 17.03 -19.59 35.59
C PHE A 500 17.02 -19.01 37.03
N ASN A 501 18.17 -18.66 37.58
CA ASN A 501 18.22 -18.08 38.88
C ASN A 501 17.77 -16.63 38.82
N GLY A 502 16.55 -16.38 39.27
CA GLY A 502 16.00 -15.05 39.45
C GLY A 502 14.87 -14.66 38.50
N PHE A 503 14.59 -15.42 37.44
CA PHE A 503 13.33 -15.29 36.75
C PHE A 503 12.20 -15.91 37.57
N ASP A 504 11.14 -15.16 37.78
CA ASP A 504 9.92 -15.75 38.30
C ASP A 504 9.40 -16.73 37.21
N ARG A 505 9.62 -18.03 37.46
CA ARG A 505 9.21 -19.11 36.57
C ARG A 505 7.71 -19.14 36.31
N THR A 506 6.92 -18.52 37.17
CA THR A 506 5.47 -18.39 36.96
C THR A 506 5.15 -17.35 35.92
N ILE A 507 6.07 -16.43 35.61
CA ILE A 507 5.89 -15.34 34.66
C ILE A 507 6.61 -15.63 33.35
N PHE A 508 7.79 -16.25 33.39
CA PHE A 508 8.65 -16.50 32.21
C PHE A 508 9.06 -17.97 32.10
N ASN A 509 8.10 -18.86 31.95
CA ASN A 509 8.39 -20.27 31.69
C ASN A 509 8.04 -20.64 30.24
N PRO A 510 9.00 -20.59 29.30
CA PRO A 510 8.75 -20.99 27.92
C PRO A 510 8.59 -22.52 27.77
N ASP A 511 8.97 -23.33 28.74
CA ASP A 511 8.71 -24.78 28.77
C ASP A 511 7.21 -25.02 29.04
N VAL A 512 6.41 -24.90 28.02
CA VAL A 512 4.93 -24.99 28.10
C VAL A 512 4.48 -26.44 28.29
N ASN A 513 5.25 -27.40 27.82
CA ASN A 513 4.91 -28.81 27.87
C ASN A 513 5.49 -29.53 29.11
N GLY A 514 6.41 -28.86 29.86
CA GLY A 514 6.98 -29.36 31.07
C GLY A 514 7.98 -30.51 30.90
N ASP A 515 8.53 -30.70 29.72
CA ASP A 515 9.48 -31.79 29.42
C ASP A 515 10.93 -31.47 29.83
N GLY A 516 11.16 -30.24 30.29
CA GLY A 516 12.47 -29.73 30.68
C GLY A 516 13.37 -29.30 29.54
N VAL A 517 12.85 -29.26 28.28
CA VAL A 517 13.54 -28.79 27.08
C VAL A 517 12.79 -27.58 26.56
N VAL A 518 13.44 -26.44 26.48
CA VAL A 518 12.87 -25.24 25.83
C VAL A 518 13.17 -25.28 24.35
N THR A 519 12.16 -25.49 23.54
CA THR A 519 12.27 -25.44 22.10
C THR A 519 12.02 -24.00 21.61
N ASN A 520 12.53 -23.65 20.45
CA ASN A 520 12.26 -22.36 19.82
C ASN A 520 10.76 -22.13 19.59
N GLN A 521 10.01 -23.19 19.27
CA GLN A 521 8.57 -23.11 19.11
C GLN A 521 7.85 -22.75 20.42
N GLU A 522 8.34 -23.23 21.54
CA GLU A 522 7.79 -22.87 22.86
C GLU A 522 8.09 -21.44 23.23
N ILE A 523 9.29 -20.95 22.94
CA ILE A 523 9.64 -19.54 23.10
C ILE A 523 8.72 -18.66 22.26
N ILE A 524 8.53 -19.01 20.99
CA ILE A 524 7.65 -18.29 20.08
C ILE A 524 6.20 -18.30 20.57
N ASN A 525 5.70 -19.46 20.98
CA ASN A 525 4.34 -19.60 21.51
C ASN A 525 4.18 -18.83 22.80
N PHE A 526 5.18 -18.88 23.67
CA PHE A 526 5.22 -18.14 24.92
C PHE A 526 5.06 -16.64 24.69
N TYR A 527 5.87 -16.03 23.83
CA TYR A 527 5.74 -14.60 23.53
C TYR A 527 4.42 -14.26 22.87
N ARG A 528 3.93 -15.09 21.97
CA ARG A 528 2.64 -14.88 21.32
C ARG A 528 1.47 -14.90 22.29
N ASP A 529 1.48 -15.82 23.22
CA ASP A 529 0.34 -16.09 24.09
C ASP A 529 0.43 -15.34 25.43
N GLU A 530 1.64 -15.10 25.93
CA GLU A 530 1.88 -14.37 27.17
C GLU A 530 1.65 -12.86 27.03
N ILE A 531 2.01 -12.23 25.92
CA ILE A 531 1.67 -10.83 25.67
C ILE A 531 0.15 -10.61 25.75
N LYS A 532 -0.64 -11.63 25.40
CA LYS A 532 -2.09 -11.61 25.55
C LYS A 532 -2.55 -11.83 27.01
N SER A 533 -1.84 -12.65 27.77
CA SER A 533 -2.24 -13.05 29.12
C SER A 533 -1.99 -11.96 30.17
N PHE A 534 -1.02 -11.08 29.94
CA PHE A 534 -0.72 -9.96 30.83
C PHE A 534 -1.80 -8.86 30.86
N GLY A 535 -2.86 -9.00 30.08
CA GLY A 535 -3.99 -8.06 30.04
C GLY A 535 -3.63 -6.66 29.56
N SER A 536 -2.42 -6.21 29.81
CA SER A 536 -1.85 -4.99 29.22
C SER A 536 -0.34 -5.15 29.03
N ARG A 537 0.14 -4.54 27.97
CA ARG A 537 1.56 -4.45 27.67
C ARG A 537 2.38 -3.79 28.77
N ASP A 538 1.84 -2.74 29.42
CA ASP A 538 2.56 -2.02 30.47
C ASP A 538 2.83 -2.92 31.68
N THR A 539 1.94 -3.86 31.95
CA THR A 539 2.13 -4.90 32.95
C THR A 539 3.25 -5.85 32.57
N PHE A 540 3.29 -6.29 31.28
CA PHE A 540 4.37 -7.14 30.77
C PHE A 540 5.72 -6.43 30.85
N LEU A 541 5.84 -5.20 30.34
CA LEU A 541 7.09 -4.43 30.37
C LEU A 541 7.55 -4.12 31.80
N SER A 542 6.61 -3.87 32.70
CA SER A 542 6.94 -3.64 34.11
C SER A 542 7.46 -4.93 34.78
N ALA A 543 6.83 -6.06 34.50
CA ALA A 543 7.30 -7.36 35.01
C ALA A 543 8.68 -7.71 34.43
N PHE A 544 8.88 -7.49 33.14
CA PHE A 544 10.15 -7.71 32.45
C PHE A 544 11.27 -6.79 32.99
N SER A 545 10.99 -5.47 33.12
CA SER A 545 11.94 -4.51 33.69
C SER A 545 12.30 -4.84 35.15
N ASN A 546 11.34 -5.29 35.93
CA ASN A 546 11.58 -5.71 37.32
C ASN A 546 12.42 -6.99 37.38
N ALA A 547 12.17 -7.94 36.49
CA ALA A 547 12.98 -9.15 36.41
C ALA A 547 14.44 -8.83 36.06
N ILE A 548 14.67 -7.92 35.12
CA ILE A 548 16.01 -7.43 34.70
C ILE A 548 16.70 -6.68 35.85
N ALA A 549 15.99 -5.80 36.55
CA ALA A 549 16.55 -5.02 37.67
C ALA A 549 17.03 -5.87 38.85
N GLN A 550 16.53 -7.09 38.97
CA GLN A 550 16.97 -8.03 40.00
C GLN A 550 18.29 -8.75 39.68
N TYR A 551 18.79 -8.60 38.41
CA TYR A 551 20.09 -9.17 38.06
C TYR A 551 21.20 -8.14 38.26
N PRO A 552 22.09 -8.33 39.24
CA PRO A 552 23.25 -7.47 39.34
C PRO A 552 24.16 -7.76 38.14
N THR A 553 24.33 -6.77 37.29
CA THR A 553 25.40 -6.76 36.33
C THR A 553 26.71 -6.88 37.06
N ASN A 554 27.42 -8.01 36.95
CA ASN A 554 28.76 -8.10 37.49
C ASN A 554 29.71 -7.38 36.53
N PRO A 555 30.14 -6.14 36.82
CA PRO A 555 30.96 -5.37 35.89
C PRO A 555 32.40 -5.91 35.80
N ASN A 556 32.76 -6.94 36.58
CA ASN A 556 34.09 -7.48 36.68
C ASN A 556 34.28 -8.86 36.06
N SER A 557 33.33 -9.38 35.29
CA SER A 557 33.51 -10.65 34.59
C SER A 557 34.44 -10.47 33.40
N THR A 558 35.72 -10.50 33.63
CA THR A 558 36.78 -10.60 32.62
C THR A 558 36.98 -12.03 32.11
N ALA A 559 35.97 -12.86 32.16
CA ALA A 559 36.05 -14.27 31.83
C ALA A 559 35.96 -14.49 30.32
N GLY A 560 37.04 -14.19 29.59
CA GLY A 560 37.35 -14.83 28.31
C GLY A 560 38.01 -16.20 28.58
N GLY A 561 37.23 -17.24 28.91
CA GLY A 561 37.75 -18.60 28.85
C GLY A 561 37.94 -19.10 27.44
N PRO A 562 38.90 -19.98 27.13
CA PRO A 562 39.02 -20.59 25.83
C PRO A 562 37.73 -21.34 25.48
N GLY A 563 37.04 -20.93 24.46
CA GLY A 563 35.75 -21.49 24.01
C GLY A 563 34.55 -20.61 24.16
N CYS A 564 34.67 -19.45 24.83
CA CYS A 564 33.60 -18.46 24.85
C CYS A 564 33.75 -17.48 23.69
N TYR A 565 32.75 -17.40 22.86
CA TYR A 565 32.79 -16.56 21.68
C TYR A 565 32.83 -15.08 22.06
N THR A 566 33.92 -14.39 21.76
CA THR A 566 34.07 -12.95 21.87
C THR A 566 33.75 -12.29 20.53
N SER A 567 32.54 -12.52 19.99
CA SER A 567 32.10 -11.73 18.84
C SER A 567 31.66 -10.34 19.32
N THR A 568 31.51 -9.43 18.39
CA THR A 568 31.04 -8.05 18.62
C THR A 568 29.66 -7.93 19.27
N HIS A 569 28.95 -9.03 19.48
CA HIS A 569 27.71 -9.17 20.27
C HIS A 569 27.99 -9.40 21.77
N GLN A 570 29.02 -8.84 22.28
CA GLN A 570 29.85 -9.12 23.43
C GLN A 570 29.20 -9.10 24.81
N THR A 571 27.98 -8.74 24.99
CA THR A 571 27.47 -8.40 26.33
C THR A 571 26.55 -9.46 26.94
N TYR A 572 26.32 -10.58 26.24
CA TYR A 572 25.17 -11.42 26.55
C TYR A 572 25.51 -12.81 27.13
N PHE A 573 26.79 -13.16 27.14
CA PHE A 573 27.20 -14.45 27.66
C PHE A 573 28.12 -14.31 28.87
N HIS A 574 27.73 -14.90 29.99
CA HIS A 574 28.63 -15.16 31.08
C HIS A 574 29.05 -16.64 31.07
N CYS A 575 30.30 -16.88 30.68
CA CYS A 575 30.89 -18.19 30.87
C CYS A 575 31.49 -18.31 32.26
N ALA A 576 31.20 -19.39 33.00
CA ALA A 576 31.94 -19.73 34.19
C ALA A 576 33.39 -20.04 33.85
N ALA A 577 34.30 -19.89 34.78
CA ALA A 577 35.74 -20.15 34.65
C ALA A 577 36.07 -21.60 34.20
N ASN A 578 35.11 -22.52 34.31
CA ASN A 578 35.22 -23.92 33.91
C ASN A 578 34.66 -24.18 32.47
N GLY A 579 34.31 -23.12 31.70
CA GLY A 579 33.76 -23.25 30.36
C GLY A 579 32.29 -23.63 30.28
N ASN A 580 31.58 -23.74 31.40
CA ASN A 580 30.13 -23.97 31.40
C ASN A 580 29.37 -22.66 31.35
N PHE A 581 28.31 -22.60 30.55
CA PHE A 581 27.35 -21.50 30.60
C PHE A 581 26.64 -21.47 31.95
N THR A 582 26.63 -20.32 32.58
CA THR A 582 25.92 -20.19 33.83
C THR A 582 24.47 -19.74 33.66
N TYR A 583 24.14 -19.05 32.57
CA TYR A 583 22.74 -18.70 32.26
C TYR A 583 22.62 -17.98 30.91
N ALA A 584 21.46 -18.09 30.28
CA ALA A 584 21.02 -17.13 29.25
C ALA A 584 20.57 -15.89 30.03
N VAL A 585 21.30 -14.80 29.87
CA VAL A 585 20.85 -13.51 30.42
C VAL A 585 19.97 -12.89 29.34
N PRO A 586 18.68 -12.59 29.65
CA PRO A 586 17.97 -11.69 28.76
C PRO A 586 18.81 -10.43 28.63
N PHE A 587 18.91 -9.90 27.42
CA PHE A 587 19.42 -8.57 27.24
C PHE A 587 18.73 -7.68 28.26
N PRO A 588 19.41 -6.85 29.04
CA PRO A 588 18.75 -5.79 29.74
C PRO A 588 17.98 -5.04 28.66
N GLY A 589 16.64 -5.22 28.65
CA GLY A 589 15.80 -4.74 27.56
C GLY A 589 16.08 -3.28 27.38
N GLN A 590 16.69 -2.95 26.25
CA GLN A 590 16.92 -1.57 25.93
C GLN A 590 15.56 -0.99 25.57
N ILE A 591 15.10 -0.08 26.39
CA ILE A 591 13.87 0.67 26.12
C ILE A 591 14.29 2.00 25.51
N PHE A 592 13.79 2.25 24.32
CA PHE A 592 14.05 3.47 23.59
C PHE A 592 12.80 4.32 23.55
N GLN A 593 12.91 5.53 24.09
CA GLN A 593 11.83 6.52 24.01
C GLN A 593 11.59 6.91 22.55
N GLN A 594 10.34 6.87 22.13
CA GLN A 594 9.89 7.20 20.78
C GLN A 594 9.20 8.56 20.70
N ASP A 595 9.38 9.41 21.71
CA ASP A 595 8.76 10.74 21.72
C ASP A 595 9.42 11.67 20.72
N GLY A 596 8.63 12.41 20.00
CA GLY A 596 9.10 13.38 19.02
C GLY A 596 8.00 14.33 18.56
N ASN A 597 8.41 15.49 18.09
CA ASN A 597 7.52 16.50 17.51
C ASN A 597 8.14 17.02 16.22
N VAL A 598 7.31 17.19 15.20
CA VAL A 598 7.70 17.89 13.99
C VAL A 598 6.60 18.87 13.57
N HIS A 599 7.02 20.07 13.21
CA HIS A 599 6.15 21.12 12.71
C HIS A 599 6.68 21.59 11.34
N SER A 600 5.82 21.57 10.36
CA SER A 600 6.13 21.96 8.98
C SER A 600 5.10 22.92 8.45
N HIS A 601 5.56 23.92 7.71
CA HIS A 601 4.68 24.80 6.97
C HIS A 601 5.21 24.99 5.56
N PHE A 602 4.33 25.03 4.58
CA PHE A 602 4.72 25.14 3.19
C PHE A 602 3.64 25.78 2.33
N PHE A 603 4.09 26.30 1.17
CA PHE A 603 3.25 26.85 0.13
C PHE A 603 3.30 25.96 -1.10
N ASP A 604 2.14 25.45 -1.50
CA ASP A 604 1.93 24.83 -2.80
C ASP A 604 1.31 25.85 -3.74
N TRP A 605 1.69 25.81 -5.00
CA TRP A 605 1.19 26.74 -5.98
C TRP A 605 1.16 26.16 -7.38
N ARG A 606 0.35 26.73 -8.23
CA ARG A 606 0.33 26.42 -9.65
C ARG A 606 0.05 27.65 -10.50
N VAL A 607 0.60 27.65 -11.72
CA VAL A 607 0.29 28.60 -12.78
C VAL A 607 0.07 27.80 -14.06
N ARG A 608 -1.02 28.06 -14.75
CA ARG A 608 -1.38 27.37 -16.01
C ARG A 608 -1.93 28.36 -17.03
N VAL A 609 -1.48 28.22 -18.26
CA VAL A 609 -2.03 28.90 -19.43
C VAL A 609 -2.67 27.87 -20.33
N GLU A 610 -3.87 28.13 -20.79
CA GLU A 610 -4.63 27.27 -21.69
C GLU A 610 -5.06 28.09 -22.90
N ALA A 611 -4.91 27.52 -24.10
CA ALA A 611 -5.35 28.12 -25.37
C ALA A 611 -6.21 27.13 -26.13
N ASP A 612 -7.47 27.45 -26.38
CA ASP A 612 -8.33 26.73 -27.29
C ASP A 612 -7.95 27.11 -28.76
N LEU A 613 -7.40 26.17 -29.48
CA LEU A 613 -6.99 26.32 -30.90
C LEU A 613 -8.14 25.90 -31.83
N GLY A 614 -9.38 26.16 -31.41
CA GLY A 614 -10.63 25.75 -32.02
C GLY A 614 -11.51 25.02 -31.04
N GLU A 615 -12.63 24.45 -31.46
CA GLU A 615 -13.57 23.74 -30.56
C GLU A 615 -13.01 22.43 -30.05
N ASP A 616 -12.17 21.76 -30.82
CA ASP A 616 -11.69 20.39 -30.60
C ASP A 616 -10.21 20.30 -30.19
N HIS A 617 -9.52 21.43 -30.08
CA HIS A 617 -8.08 21.46 -29.78
C HIS A 617 -7.77 22.39 -28.65
N LEU A 618 -7.02 21.89 -27.67
CA LEU A 618 -6.52 22.62 -26.53
C LEU A 618 -5.01 22.47 -26.47
N ALA A 619 -4.28 23.57 -26.31
CA ALA A 619 -2.88 23.58 -25.92
C ALA A 619 -2.77 24.17 -24.49
N TYR A 620 -1.83 23.68 -23.68
CA TYR A 620 -1.59 24.20 -22.35
C TYR A 620 -0.13 24.16 -21.95
N ALA A 621 0.22 25.02 -21.00
CA ALA A 621 1.47 24.99 -20.25
C ALA A 621 1.16 25.15 -18.77
N LEU A 622 1.77 24.32 -17.94
CA LEU A 622 1.55 24.23 -16.50
C LEU A 622 2.88 24.22 -15.75
N ILE A 623 2.95 25.00 -14.69
CA ILE A 623 3.98 24.86 -13.64
C ILE A 623 3.23 24.67 -12.33
N SER A 624 3.61 23.63 -11.58
CA SER A 624 3.01 23.38 -10.25
C SER A 624 4.03 22.86 -9.26
N ARG A 625 3.82 23.19 -8.00
CA ARG A 625 4.65 22.71 -6.89
C ARG A 625 3.78 22.06 -5.83
N GLY A 626 4.26 20.95 -5.29
CA GLY A 626 3.64 20.23 -4.18
C GLY A 626 4.67 19.76 -3.16
N HIS A 627 4.22 19.52 -1.93
CA HIS A 627 5.03 19.03 -0.83
C HIS A 627 4.47 17.75 -0.25
N LYS A 628 5.38 16.90 0.24
CA LYS A 628 5.09 15.80 1.16
C LYS A 628 5.59 16.18 2.55
N SER A 629 4.81 15.85 3.56
CA SER A 629 5.06 16.24 4.94
C SER A 629 6.31 15.56 5.52
N ALA A 630 6.83 16.15 6.58
CA ALA A 630 7.87 15.58 7.42
C ALA A 630 7.36 14.32 8.16
N GLY A 631 8.27 13.52 8.69
CA GLY A 631 7.94 12.33 9.44
C GLY A 631 8.99 11.98 10.49
N PHE A 632 8.87 10.75 11.00
CA PHE A 632 9.72 10.23 12.07
C PHE A 632 10.52 9.02 11.61
N ASN A 633 11.61 8.76 12.32
CA ASN A 633 12.31 7.49 12.34
C ASN A 633 12.12 6.83 13.70
N ASP A 634 12.27 5.52 13.76
CA ASP A 634 12.37 4.82 15.01
C ASP A 634 13.69 5.14 15.72
N ASN A 635 13.61 5.41 17.02
CA ASN A 635 14.80 5.56 17.84
C ASN A 635 15.29 4.17 18.27
N LEU A 636 16.19 3.60 17.49
CA LEU A 636 16.86 2.32 17.77
C LEU A 636 18.28 2.51 18.30
N GLY A 637 18.79 3.73 18.25
CA GLY A 637 20.17 4.08 18.62
C GLY A 637 20.32 4.77 19.98
N ASN A 638 19.32 4.75 20.86
CA ASN A 638 19.32 5.46 22.12
C ASN A 638 19.57 6.97 21.98
N LEU A 639 18.92 7.59 21.00
CA LEU A 639 19.08 9.02 20.68
C LEU A 639 18.29 9.94 21.65
N GLY A 640 17.53 9.35 22.59
CA GLY A 640 16.73 10.10 23.57
C GLY A 640 15.36 10.57 23.06
N TYR A 641 15.14 10.58 21.74
CA TYR A 641 13.87 10.94 21.10
C TYR A 641 13.77 10.30 19.71
N ALA A 642 12.54 10.25 19.14
CA ALA A 642 12.33 9.81 17.77
C ALA A 642 12.93 10.83 16.78
N PRO A 643 13.95 10.45 16.00
CA PRO A 643 14.53 11.37 15.02
C PRO A 643 13.52 11.74 13.94
N THR A 644 13.63 12.96 13.40
CA THR A 644 12.71 13.44 12.36
C THR A 644 13.43 13.70 11.04
N TYR A 645 12.68 13.75 9.96
CA TYR A 645 13.14 14.23 8.66
C TYR A 645 12.21 15.32 8.13
N ARG A 646 12.75 16.16 7.23
CA ARG A 646 12.06 17.36 6.71
C ARG A 646 11.09 17.03 5.57
N PRO A 647 10.17 17.95 5.25
CA PRO A 647 9.35 17.84 4.04
C PRO A 647 10.20 17.77 2.78
N GLU A 648 9.67 17.09 1.76
CA GLU A 648 10.21 17.09 0.40
C GLU A 648 9.29 17.86 -0.54
N SER A 649 9.81 18.28 -1.69
CA SER A 649 9.01 19.02 -2.67
C SER A 649 9.29 18.62 -4.10
N VAL A 650 8.25 18.68 -4.94
CA VAL A 650 8.33 18.47 -6.38
C VAL A 650 7.82 19.72 -7.11
N THR A 651 8.58 20.16 -8.09
CA THR A 651 8.14 21.20 -9.04
C THR A 651 8.04 20.58 -10.44
N LEU A 652 6.86 20.61 -11.01
CA LEU A 652 6.52 20.14 -12.36
C LEU A 652 6.55 21.31 -13.34
N TYR A 653 7.10 21.06 -14.51
CA TYR A 653 6.94 21.85 -15.74
C TYR A 653 6.31 20.93 -16.79
N GLU A 654 5.15 21.29 -17.32
CA GLU A 654 4.44 20.45 -18.28
C GLU A 654 3.89 21.31 -19.43
N ILE A 655 4.05 20.83 -20.65
CA ILE A 655 3.36 21.35 -21.84
C ILE A 655 2.58 20.21 -22.48
N GLY A 656 1.40 20.50 -22.98
CA GLY A 656 0.60 19.44 -23.59
C GLY A 656 -0.48 19.96 -24.52
N SER A 657 -1.10 19.01 -25.20
CA SER A 657 -2.17 19.26 -26.16
C SER A 657 -3.24 18.18 -26.05
N LYS A 658 -4.50 18.59 -26.21
CA LYS A 658 -5.68 17.72 -26.25
C LYS A 658 -6.39 17.95 -27.56
N ASN A 659 -6.61 16.89 -28.31
CA ASN A 659 -7.10 17.03 -29.68
C ASN A 659 -8.18 16.00 -29.99
N LYS A 660 -9.20 16.46 -30.74
CA LYS A 660 -10.16 15.61 -31.44
C LYS A 660 -10.02 15.83 -32.95
N PHE A 661 -9.92 14.76 -33.67
CA PHE A 661 -9.84 14.76 -35.12
C PHE A 661 -10.96 13.91 -35.68
N ASN A 662 -11.27 14.13 -36.96
CA ASN A 662 -12.08 13.23 -37.77
C ASN A 662 -11.22 12.74 -38.93
N VAL A 663 -10.83 11.48 -38.89
CA VAL A 663 -9.96 10.88 -39.93
C VAL A 663 -10.79 9.92 -40.79
N GLY A 664 -11.13 10.32 -42.00
CA GLY A 664 -11.94 9.49 -42.89
C GLY A 664 -13.35 9.18 -42.37
N GLY A 665 -13.97 10.07 -41.60
CA GLY A 665 -15.28 9.86 -40.97
C GLY A 665 -15.20 9.18 -39.58
N HIS A 666 -13.99 8.88 -39.11
CA HIS A 666 -13.75 8.18 -37.84
C HIS A 666 -13.24 9.15 -36.76
N PRO A 667 -13.93 9.27 -35.62
CA PRO A 667 -13.48 10.11 -34.50
C PRO A 667 -12.20 9.56 -33.89
N LEU A 668 -11.17 10.41 -33.83
CA LEU A 668 -9.87 10.16 -33.20
C LEU A 668 -9.65 11.18 -32.12
N THR A 669 -9.40 10.72 -30.87
CA THR A 669 -8.83 11.55 -29.82
C THR A 669 -7.34 11.28 -29.73
N LEU A 670 -6.52 12.35 -29.60
CA LEU A 670 -5.07 12.22 -29.41
C LEU A 670 -4.58 13.32 -28.49
N ASN A 671 -4.11 12.92 -27.32
CA ASN A 671 -3.60 13.80 -26.28
C ASN A 671 -2.13 13.51 -26.03
N GLY A 672 -1.32 14.55 -25.90
CA GLY A 672 0.09 14.41 -25.64
C GLY A 672 0.59 15.41 -24.59
N ALA A 673 1.58 15.04 -23.81
CA ALA A 673 2.24 15.92 -22.87
C ALA A 673 3.73 15.59 -22.76
N PHE A 674 4.55 16.64 -22.62
CA PHE A 674 5.93 16.55 -22.19
C PHE A 674 6.03 17.14 -20.80
N PHE A 675 6.76 16.47 -19.90
CA PHE A 675 6.90 16.90 -18.52
C PHE A 675 8.33 16.78 -18.01
N TYR A 676 8.65 17.66 -17.07
CA TYR A 676 9.90 17.65 -16.30
C TYR A 676 9.55 17.93 -14.84
N ASN A 677 9.92 17.02 -13.95
CA ASN A 677 9.81 17.20 -12.49
C ASN A 677 11.19 17.37 -11.91
N ARG A 678 11.33 18.38 -11.06
CA ARG A 678 12.49 18.56 -10.18
C ARG A 678 12.06 18.21 -8.76
N TYR A 679 12.67 17.18 -8.24
CA TYR A 679 12.39 16.64 -6.91
C TYR A 679 13.51 17.07 -5.97
N LYS A 680 13.19 17.75 -4.87
CA LYS A 680 14.16 18.26 -3.90
C LYS A 680 13.90 17.67 -2.52
N ASP A 681 14.99 17.45 -1.79
CA ASP A 681 14.98 16.93 -0.43
C ASP A 681 14.23 15.58 -0.35
N GLN A 682 14.43 14.70 -1.35
CA GLN A 682 13.80 13.39 -1.39
C GLN A 682 14.08 12.61 -0.10
N GLN A 683 13.03 12.09 0.50
CA GLN A 683 13.09 11.25 1.68
C GLN A 683 13.49 9.83 1.26
N LEU A 684 14.73 9.46 1.53
CA LEU A 684 15.30 8.14 1.24
C LEU A 684 15.64 7.42 2.54
N SER A 685 15.34 6.14 2.60
CA SER A 685 15.78 5.26 3.68
C SER A 685 17.10 4.60 3.31
N ALA A 686 18.06 4.67 4.22
CA ALA A 686 19.37 4.06 4.10
C ALA A 686 19.81 3.48 5.45
N LEU A 687 20.81 2.62 5.42
CA LEU A 687 21.46 2.15 6.63
C LEU A 687 22.52 3.17 7.05
N LEU A 688 22.36 3.72 8.24
CA LEU A 688 23.31 4.67 8.81
C LEU A 688 23.75 4.21 10.19
N SER A 689 25.02 4.43 10.53
CA SER A 689 25.46 4.27 11.91
C SER A 689 24.84 5.35 12.80
N VAL A 690 24.68 5.04 14.09
CA VAL A 690 24.18 6.00 15.08
C VAL A 690 24.98 7.29 15.08
N ALA A 691 26.33 7.23 14.86
CA ALA A 691 27.17 8.40 14.72
C ALA A 691 26.82 9.23 13.46
N GLN A 692 26.56 8.58 12.33
CA GLN A 692 26.14 9.27 11.11
C GLN A 692 24.77 9.93 11.29
N ILE A 693 23.83 9.24 11.96
CA ILE A 693 22.52 9.81 12.28
C ILE A 693 22.67 11.06 13.16
N ALA A 694 23.49 10.99 14.21
CA ALA A 694 23.74 12.15 15.08
C ALA A 694 24.31 13.35 14.30
N ASN A 695 25.21 13.11 13.35
CA ASN A 695 25.75 14.15 12.46
C ASN A 695 24.67 14.73 11.53
N GLN A 696 23.81 13.87 10.95
CA GLN A 696 22.70 14.31 10.11
C GLN A 696 21.70 15.17 10.89
N LEU A 697 21.34 14.75 12.10
CA LEU A 697 20.46 15.52 12.99
C LEU A 697 21.07 16.87 13.36
N GLY A 698 22.37 16.92 13.63
CA GLY A 698 23.10 18.16 13.85
C GLY A 698 23.01 19.13 12.66
N SER A 699 23.09 18.60 11.43
CA SER A 699 22.99 19.41 10.21
C SER A 699 21.63 20.07 9.99
N ILE A 700 20.56 19.52 10.60
CA ILE A 700 19.21 20.05 10.53
C ILE A 700 18.75 20.74 11.83
N ASN A 701 19.70 21.20 12.64
CA ASN A 701 19.48 21.86 13.94
C ASN A 701 18.75 20.99 14.97
N GLN A 702 18.95 19.70 14.94
CA GLN A 702 18.49 18.73 15.94
C GLN A 702 19.71 18.01 16.55
N PRO A 703 20.61 18.72 17.25
CA PRO A 703 21.83 18.10 17.76
C PRO A 703 21.50 17.05 18.83
N VAL A 704 22.14 15.90 18.70
CA VAL A 704 22.04 14.79 19.64
C VAL A 704 23.37 14.66 20.38
N THR A 705 23.29 14.61 21.71
CA THR A 705 24.40 14.14 22.52
C THR A 705 24.16 12.67 22.83
N LEU A 706 24.99 11.80 22.27
CA LEU A 706 24.86 10.37 22.50
C LEU A 706 25.17 10.07 23.98
N PRO A 707 24.28 9.34 24.68
CA PRO A 707 24.54 8.94 26.05
C PRO A 707 25.82 8.13 26.18
N PRO A 708 26.52 8.18 27.34
CA PRO A 708 27.68 7.33 27.59
C PRO A 708 27.32 5.85 27.41
N GLY A 709 28.16 5.11 26.69
CA GLY A 709 27.95 3.70 26.40
C GLY A 709 27.04 3.40 25.18
N THR A 710 26.57 4.43 24.47
CA THR A 710 25.88 4.23 23.20
C THR A 710 26.82 3.62 22.17
N ASN A 711 26.42 2.52 21.53
CA ASN A 711 27.17 1.96 20.41
C ASN A 711 27.00 2.85 19.18
N SER A 712 27.94 3.76 18.99
CA SER A 712 27.92 4.72 17.89
C SER A 712 28.10 4.07 16.51
N SER A 713 28.60 2.84 16.47
CA SER A 713 28.78 2.05 15.24
C SER A 713 27.56 1.22 14.89
N LEU A 714 26.56 1.12 15.78
CA LEU A 714 25.31 0.40 15.48
C LEU A 714 24.65 1.00 14.24
N VAL A 715 24.36 0.15 13.26
CA VAL A 715 23.73 0.53 12.00
C VAL A 715 22.24 0.24 12.07
N VAL A 716 21.44 1.22 11.71
CA VAL A 716 19.97 1.13 11.69
C VAL A 716 19.41 1.74 10.41
N SER A 717 18.22 1.28 10.01
CA SER A 717 17.50 1.91 8.90
C SER A 717 17.04 3.31 9.31
N TYR A 718 17.35 4.29 8.49
CA TYR A 718 17.08 5.69 8.76
C TYR A 718 16.65 6.44 7.51
N THR A 719 15.51 7.13 7.59
CA THR A 719 15.00 7.99 6.52
C THR A 719 15.51 9.43 6.74
N TYR A 720 16.07 10.02 5.71
CA TYR A 720 16.54 11.41 5.72
C TYR A 720 16.39 12.06 4.34
N ASN A 721 16.58 13.36 4.27
CA ASN A 721 16.47 14.12 3.02
C ASN A 721 17.79 14.03 2.25
N ALA A 722 17.93 12.97 1.46
CA ALA A 722 19.22 12.55 0.92
C ALA A 722 19.52 13.05 -0.50
N ALA A 723 18.50 13.31 -1.32
CA ALA A 723 18.70 13.44 -2.75
C ALA A 723 17.94 14.59 -3.40
N THR A 724 18.44 15.01 -4.54
CA THR A 724 17.72 15.79 -5.54
C THR A 724 17.63 14.94 -6.80
N ASP A 725 16.41 14.75 -7.30
CA ASP A 725 16.14 13.91 -8.45
C ASP A 725 15.46 14.68 -9.57
N GLU A 726 15.53 14.11 -10.75
CA GLU A 726 14.80 14.56 -11.92
C GLU A 726 14.03 13.41 -12.56
N THR A 727 12.76 13.68 -12.91
CA THR A 727 12.00 12.79 -13.75
C THR A 727 11.44 13.57 -14.94
N TYR A 728 11.62 13.07 -16.16
CA TYR A 728 11.12 13.72 -17.36
C TYR A 728 10.70 12.70 -18.41
N GLY A 729 9.80 13.10 -19.27
CA GLY A 729 9.29 12.19 -20.26
C GLY A 729 8.20 12.76 -21.16
N ALA A 730 7.63 11.86 -21.95
CA ALA A 730 6.51 12.12 -22.82
C ALA A 730 5.41 11.09 -22.61
N GLN A 731 4.18 11.55 -22.54
CA GLN A 731 2.99 10.71 -22.44
C GLN A 731 2.05 10.98 -23.60
N LEU A 732 1.56 9.90 -24.21
CA LEU A 732 0.61 9.93 -25.32
C LEU A 732 -0.59 9.07 -24.96
N THR A 733 -1.80 9.60 -25.16
CA THR A 733 -3.06 8.88 -25.00
C THR A 733 -3.90 9.09 -26.23
N GLY A 734 -4.35 8.01 -26.85
CA GLY A 734 -5.17 8.09 -28.06
C GLY A 734 -6.28 7.04 -28.10
N SER A 735 -7.37 7.38 -28.77
CA SER A 735 -8.42 6.42 -29.11
C SER A 735 -9.08 6.76 -30.42
N ILE A 736 -9.37 5.74 -31.19
CA ILE A 736 -10.07 5.87 -32.49
C ILE A 736 -11.25 4.89 -32.53
N VAL A 737 -12.37 5.39 -33.08
CA VAL A 737 -13.52 4.55 -33.38
C VAL A 737 -13.45 4.21 -34.89
N LEU A 738 -13.39 2.93 -35.18
CA LEU A 738 -13.25 2.37 -36.53
C LEU A 738 -14.58 1.80 -37.05
N PRO A 739 -14.70 1.44 -38.34
CA PRO A 739 -15.89 0.76 -38.86
C PRO A 739 -16.26 -0.48 -38.06
N TYR A 740 -17.51 -0.91 -38.14
CA TYR A 740 -18.05 -2.08 -37.50
C TYR A 740 -17.98 -2.03 -35.96
N HIS A 741 -18.01 -0.84 -35.35
CA HIS A 741 -17.97 -0.59 -33.92
C HIS A 741 -16.68 -1.06 -33.22
N PHE A 742 -15.56 -1.12 -33.96
CA PHE A 742 -14.26 -1.32 -33.31
C PHE A 742 -13.81 -0.03 -32.62
N LYS A 743 -13.28 -0.16 -31.42
CA LYS A 743 -12.62 0.92 -30.69
C LYS A 743 -11.20 0.48 -30.38
N PHE A 744 -10.22 1.23 -30.87
CA PHE A 744 -8.81 1.02 -30.53
C PHE A 744 -8.36 2.13 -29.59
N GLY A 745 -7.70 1.77 -28.48
CA GLY A 745 -7.09 2.67 -27.51
C GLY A 745 -5.59 2.41 -27.40
N LEU A 746 -4.81 3.47 -27.19
CA LEU A 746 -3.37 3.41 -26.99
C LEU A 746 -2.95 4.44 -25.96
N ASP A 747 -2.23 3.99 -24.93
CA ASP A 747 -1.55 4.83 -23.96
C ASP A 747 -0.07 4.45 -23.94
N ALA A 748 0.80 5.43 -24.13
CA ALA A 748 2.24 5.25 -24.17
C ALA A 748 2.95 6.25 -23.26
N LEU A 749 3.97 5.80 -22.58
CA LEU A 749 4.83 6.62 -21.75
C LEU A 749 6.30 6.31 -22.02
N TRP A 750 7.07 7.35 -22.28
CA TRP A 750 8.51 7.34 -22.14
C TRP A 750 8.90 8.15 -20.91
N LEU A 751 9.73 7.58 -20.00
CA LEU A 751 10.07 8.14 -18.71
C LEU A 751 11.55 7.91 -18.38
N GLU A 752 12.28 8.97 -18.10
CA GLU A 752 13.57 8.94 -17.45
C GLU A 752 13.44 9.49 -16.03
N ALA A 753 14.02 8.78 -15.07
CA ALA A 753 14.02 9.17 -13.66
C ALA A 753 15.38 8.83 -13.06
N LYS A 754 16.07 9.82 -12.51
CA LYS A 754 17.44 9.66 -12.01
C LYS A 754 17.73 10.56 -10.83
N VAL A 755 18.65 10.12 -9.98
CA VAL A 755 19.29 10.92 -8.95
C VAL A 755 20.25 11.90 -9.61
N VAL A 756 20.11 13.19 -9.32
CA VAL A 756 21.02 14.23 -9.85
C VAL A 756 22.14 14.52 -8.85
N ASN A 757 21.77 14.63 -7.59
CA ASN A 757 22.73 14.91 -6.50
C ASN A 757 22.28 14.20 -5.24
N ALA A 758 23.18 13.47 -4.63
CA ALA A 758 22.99 12.82 -3.34
C ALA A 758 24.34 12.55 -2.69
N ASP A 759 24.33 12.47 -1.36
CA ASP A 759 25.47 11.94 -0.63
C ASP A 759 25.60 10.42 -0.89
N PRO A 760 26.83 9.87 -0.88
CA PRO A 760 27.01 8.44 -0.95
C PRO A 760 26.30 7.74 0.22
N ILE A 761 25.60 6.64 -0.07
CA ILE A 761 24.86 5.86 0.91
C ILE A 761 25.44 4.46 1.06
N GLN A 762 25.25 3.85 2.23
CA GLN A 762 25.69 2.49 2.47
C GLN A 762 24.83 1.51 1.70
N ASP A 763 25.50 0.56 1.00
CA ASP A 763 24.81 -0.50 0.28
C ASP A 763 24.37 -1.60 1.24
N PHE A 764 23.10 -1.62 1.58
CA PHE A 764 22.52 -2.57 2.54
C PHE A 764 22.39 -4.00 2.00
N ARG A 765 22.64 -4.22 0.72
CA ARG A 765 22.58 -5.57 0.11
C ARG A 765 23.74 -6.47 0.56
N PHE A 766 24.81 -5.90 1.09
CA PHE A 766 26.07 -6.58 1.41
C PHE A 766 26.40 -6.50 2.91
N GLN A 767 25.44 -6.73 3.75
CA GLN A 767 25.59 -6.49 5.20
C GLN A 767 26.29 -7.60 5.98
N SER A 768 27.08 -8.45 5.34
CA SER A 768 27.88 -9.46 6.05
C SER A 768 28.86 -8.89 7.07
N ASP A 769 29.13 -7.60 6.99
CA ASP A 769 30.14 -6.93 7.80
C ASP A 769 29.70 -5.57 8.31
N VAL A 770 28.53 -5.52 8.99
CA VAL A 770 28.00 -4.28 9.59
C VAL A 770 29.00 -3.63 10.55
N ASN A 771 29.92 -4.42 11.08
CA ASN A 771 30.99 -3.98 11.98
C ASN A 771 32.36 -3.92 11.31
N SER A 772 32.47 -4.25 10.01
CA SER A 772 33.75 -4.14 9.33
C SER A 772 33.94 -2.74 8.79
N VAL A 773 35.20 -2.33 8.76
CA VAL A 773 35.67 -1.08 8.16
C VAL A 773 35.32 -0.98 6.66
N ASP A 774 34.75 -2.04 6.10
CA ASP A 774 34.35 -2.22 4.71
C ASP A 774 32.89 -1.87 4.40
N ALA A 775 32.16 -1.20 5.29
CA ALA A 775 30.88 -0.58 4.98
C ALA A 775 31.05 0.44 3.85
N VAL A 776 30.92 -0.02 2.61
CA VAL A 776 31.24 0.80 1.44
C VAL A 776 30.11 1.76 1.15
N LEU A 777 30.37 3.03 1.35
CA LEU A 777 29.52 4.11 0.86
C LEU A 777 29.58 4.13 -0.68
N ARG A 778 28.41 4.08 -1.31
CA ARG A 778 28.29 4.11 -2.76
C ARG A 778 27.73 5.43 -3.25
N PRO A 779 28.36 6.05 -4.25
CA PRO A 779 27.77 7.18 -4.93
C PRO A 779 26.52 6.70 -5.70
N ILE A 780 25.40 7.38 -5.52
CA ILE A 780 24.14 7.09 -6.21
C ILE A 780 23.76 8.17 -7.23
N ALA A 781 24.52 9.25 -7.32
CA ALA A 781 24.31 10.29 -8.34
C ALA A 781 24.43 9.71 -9.75
N GLY A 782 23.48 10.02 -10.63
CA GLY A 782 23.37 9.46 -11.97
C GLY A 782 22.59 8.14 -12.06
N HIS A 783 22.31 7.47 -10.94
CA HIS A 783 21.53 6.24 -10.92
C HIS A 783 20.07 6.50 -11.21
N ARG A 784 19.40 5.50 -11.79
CA ARG A 784 17.96 5.54 -12.03
C ARG A 784 17.20 5.33 -10.74
N LEU A 785 16.08 6.02 -10.62
CA LEU A 785 15.18 5.80 -9.50
C LEU A 785 14.60 4.37 -9.55
N PRO A 786 14.41 3.73 -8.38
CA PRO A 786 13.86 2.39 -8.31
C PRO A 786 12.43 2.31 -8.85
N ARG A 787 12.05 1.13 -9.36
CA ARG A 787 10.69 0.79 -9.82
C ARG A 787 10.19 1.61 -11.01
N VAL A 788 11.09 2.21 -11.76
CA VAL A 788 10.79 3.02 -12.94
C VAL A 788 11.10 2.24 -14.22
N SER A 789 10.06 1.92 -14.98
CA SER A 789 10.19 1.41 -16.35
C SER A 789 10.27 2.58 -17.33
N ARG A 790 11.28 2.58 -18.21
CA ARG A 790 11.47 3.63 -19.22
C ARG A 790 10.35 3.74 -20.23
N PHE A 791 9.86 2.58 -20.66
CA PHE A 791 8.79 2.49 -21.64
C PHE A 791 7.64 1.70 -21.06
N GLN A 792 6.45 2.28 -21.16
CA GLN A 792 5.19 1.63 -20.80
C GLN A 792 4.20 1.85 -21.93
N LEU A 793 3.49 0.80 -22.29
CA LEU A 793 2.52 0.80 -23.35
C LEU A 793 1.29 0.02 -22.93
N ASN A 794 0.12 0.61 -23.04
CA ASN A 794 -1.15 -0.08 -22.91
C ASN A 794 -1.94 0.10 -24.20
N ALA A 795 -2.37 -1.01 -24.77
CA ALA A 795 -3.21 -1.01 -25.96
C ALA A 795 -4.50 -1.78 -25.68
N SER A 796 -5.60 -1.31 -26.21
CA SER A 796 -6.89 -1.97 -26.12
C SER A 796 -7.58 -2.03 -27.46
N LEU A 797 -8.22 -3.15 -27.78
CA LEU A 797 -9.09 -3.33 -28.91
C LEU A 797 -10.42 -3.87 -28.39
N ALA A 798 -11.50 -3.18 -28.69
CA ALA A 798 -12.83 -3.55 -28.25
C ALA A 798 -13.82 -3.46 -29.42
N GLN A 799 -14.88 -4.27 -29.34
CA GLN A 799 -15.97 -4.21 -30.30
C GLN A 799 -17.30 -4.49 -29.57
N ALA A 800 -18.34 -3.78 -29.99
CA ALA A 800 -19.71 -4.06 -29.52
C ALA A 800 -20.62 -4.28 -30.74
N ILE A 801 -21.21 -5.45 -30.85
CA ILE A 801 -21.97 -5.89 -32.02
C ILE A 801 -23.45 -5.99 -31.60
N PRO A 802 -24.33 -5.10 -32.08
CA PRO A 802 -25.75 -5.26 -31.92
C PRO A 802 -26.21 -6.49 -32.76
N ILE A 803 -26.91 -7.42 -32.14
CA ILE A 803 -27.33 -8.69 -32.76
C ILE A 803 -28.78 -8.59 -33.28
N ASP A 804 -29.63 -7.93 -32.49
CA ASP A 804 -31.05 -7.81 -32.86
C ASP A 804 -31.66 -6.46 -32.45
N ALA A 805 -32.86 -6.21 -32.94
CA ALA A 805 -33.62 -4.99 -32.63
C ALA A 805 -34.14 -4.96 -31.17
N LYS A 806 -34.02 -6.04 -30.44
CA LYS A 806 -34.43 -6.16 -29.01
C LYS A 806 -33.34 -5.66 -28.06
N GLY A 807 -32.19 -5.21 -28.61
CA GLY A 807 -31.08 -4.67 -27.83
C GLY A 807 -30.11 -5.73 -27.32
N THR A 808 -30.08 -6.91 -27.96
CA THR A 808 -29.03 -7.90 -27.66
C THR A 808 -27.70 -7.41 -28.25
N VAL A 809 -26.68 -7.31 -27.40
CA VAL A 809 -25.32 -6.88 -27.78
C VAL A 809 -24.33 -7.94 -27.36
N VAL A 810 -23.45 -8.32 -28.29
CA VAL A 810 -22.24 -9.10 -28.00
C VAL A 810 -21.08 -8.12 -28.01
N ASP A 811 -20.32 -8.09 -26.92
CA ASP A 811 -19.13 -7.24 -26.82
C ASP A 811 -17.92 -8.03 -26.36
N TRP A 812 -16.74 -7.57 -26.78
CA TRP A 812 -15.48 -8.11 -26.33
C TRP A 812 -14.43 -7.03 -26.24
N VAL A 813 -13.41 -7.27 -25.43
CA VAL A 813 -12.24 -6.42 -25.27
C VAL A 813 -10.98 -7.29 -25.16
N PHE A 814 -9.94 -6.86 -25.83
CA PHE A 814 -8.59 -7.38 -25.69
C PHE A 814 -7.67 -6.25 -25.25
N GLN A 815 -6.82 -6.52 -24.26
CA GLN A 815 -5.85 -5.55 -23.74
C GLN A 815 -4.46 -6.15 -23.73
N ALA A 816 -3.46 -5.32 -24.03
CA ALA A 816 -2.06 -5.63 -23.94
C ALA A 816 -1.36 -4.52 -23.15
N ALA A 817 -0.64 -4.88 -22.12
CA ALA A 817 0.20 -3.97 -21.35
C ALA A 817 1.66 -4.42 -21.43
N TYR A 818 2.55 -3.47 -21.70
CA TYR A 818 3.99 -3.70 -21.73
C TYR A 818 4.71 -2.73 -20.80
N ARG A 819 5.68 -3.26 -20.05
CA ARG A 819 6.63 -2.51 -19.23
C ARG A 819 8.04 -2.92 -19.55
N SER A 820 8.94 -1.96 -19.76
CA SER A 820 10.36 -2.24 -19.90
C SER A 820 11.00 -2.57 -18.56
N SER A 821 12.23 -3.06 -18.58
CA SER A 821 12.99 -3.37 -17.36
C SER A 821 13.11 -2.19 -16.39
N SER A 822 13.15 -2.49 -15.10
CA SER A 822 13.33 -1.53 -14.01
C SER A 822 14.30 -2.06 -12.96
N TYR A 823 14.97 -1.14 -12.26
CA TYR A 823 15.75 -1.49 -11.07
C TYR A 823 14.86 -1.44 -9.83
N GLN A 824 15.17 -2.25 -8.84
CA GLN A 824 14.40 -2.30 -7.60
C GLN A 824 15.07 -1.58 -6.44
N THR A 825 16.38 -1.37 -6.54
CA THR A 825 17.15 -0.56 -5.57
C THR A 825 17.77 0.65 -6.26
N ILE A 826 18.15 1.63 -5.46
CA ILE A 826 18.84 2.83 -5.93
C ILE A 826 20.27 2.53 -6.42
N PHE A 827 20.81 1.34 -6.13
CA PHE A 827 22.17 0.94 -6.49
C PHE A 827 22.29 0.45 -7.94
N ASN A 828 21.17 0.17 -8.62
CA ASN A 828 21.12 -0.18 -10.04
C ASN A 828 22.02 -1.37 -10.44
N SER A 829 21.99 -2.46 -9.68
CA SER A 829 22.77 -3.67 -9.94
C SER A 829 24.29 -3.42 -10.10
N ILE A 830 24.83 -2.48 -9.35
CA ILE A 830 26.25 -2.21 -9.38
C ILE A 830 27.01 -3.41 -8.82
N ASP A 831 27.94 -3.94 -9.62
CA ASP A 831 28.87 -4.98 -9.17
C ASP A 831 29.67 -4.51 -7.96
N TYR A 832 29.67 -5.33 -6.92
CA TYR A 832 30.51 -5.13 -5.76
C TYR A 832 31.62 -6.19 -5.73
N ALA A 833 32.84 -5.74 -5.83
CA ALA A 833 34.00 -6.57 -5.53
C ALA A 833 34.57 -6.10 -4.19
N SER A 834 34.29 -6.82 -3.11
CA SER A 834 35.08 -6.71 -1.89
C SER A 834 36.34 -7.58 -2.07
N PRO A 835 37.53 -7.09 -1.69
CA PRO A 835 38.73 -7.91 -1.72
C PRO A 835 38.63 -9.18 -0.90
N ASN A 836 37.73 -9.21 0.10
CA ASN A 836 37.58 -10.27 1.08
C ASN A 836 36.28 -11.06 0.97
N ALA A 837 35.38 -10.70 0.04
CA ALA A 837 34.15 -11.45 -0.19
C ALA A 837 34.14 -12.06 -1.60
N PRO A 838 33.67 -13.28 -1.79
CA PRO A 838 33.40 -13.78 -3.12
C PRO A 838 32.40 -12.84 -3.80
N ARG A 839 32.53 -12.63 -5.09
CA ARG A 839 31.70 -11.74 -5.89
C ARG A 839 30.23 -12.12 -5.70
N ALA A 840 29.56 -11.43 -4.83
CA ALA A 840 28.14 -11.55 -4.66
C ALA A 840 27.48 -10.62 -5.67
N PHE A 841 26.96 -11.16 -6.74
CA PHE A 841 26.18 -10.43 -7.72
C PHE A 841 24.71 -10.53 -7.36
N LEU A 842 24.10 -9.43 -6.91
CA LEU A 842 22.67 -9.34 -6.76
C LEU A 842 22.10 -8.48 -7.89
N ASP A 843 21.49 -9.14 -8.89
CA ASP A 843 20.78 -8.43 -9.93
C ASP A 843 19.43 -7.93 -9.40
N ASP A 844 19.36 -6.63 -9.11
CA ASP A 844 18.14 -5.94 -8.70
C ASP A 844 17.32 -5.44 -9.89
N ARG A 845 17.70 -5.82 -11.11
CA ARG A 845 17.02 -5.46 -12.34
C ARG A 845 15.94 -6.47 -12.70
N LEU A 846 14.70 -6.05 -12.67
CA LEU A 846 13.60 -6.83 -13.24
C LEU A 846 13.55 -6.67 -14.74
N SER A 847 13.38 -7.80 -15.44
CA SER A 847 13.19 -7.82 -16.90
C SER A 847 11.87 -7.16 -17.29
N GLY A 848 11.82 -6.58 -18.49
CA GLY A 848 10.57 -6.10 -19.06
C GLY A 848 9.64 -7.26 -19.39
N TYR A 849 8.33 -7.01 -19.32
CA TYR A 849 7.32 -8.01 -19.61
C TYR A 849 6.08 -7.41 -20.28
N ALA A 850 5.26 -8.29 -20.86
CA ALA A 850 3.95 -7.96 -21.39
C ALA A 850 2.88 -8.86 -20.76
N THR A 851 1.72 -8.29 -20.49
CA THR A 851 0.51 -9.01 -20.04
C THR A 851 -0.60 -8.82 -21.06
N PHE A 852 -1.43 -9.85 -21.22
CA PHE A 852 -2.55 -9.84 -22.14
C PHE A 852 -3.81 -10.27 -21.40
N ASN A 853 -4.87 -9.47 -21.55
CA ASN A 853 -6.17 -9.71 -20.94
C ASN A 853 -7.25 -9.72 -22.01
N ALA A 854 -8.29 -10.51 -21.81
CA ALA A 854 -9.44 -10.52 -22.70
C ALA A 854 -10.74 -10.78 -21.91
N ALA A 855 -11.82 -10.18 -22.38
CA ALA A 855 -13.16 -10.49 -21.90
C ALA A 855 -14.14 -10.44 -23.08
N ALA A 856 -15.18 -11.27 -23.00
CA ALA A 856 -16.28 -11.27 -23.94
C ALA A 856 -17.61 -11.49 -23.20
N GLY A 857 -18.66 -10.82 -23.65
CA GLY A 857 -19.96 -10.93 -23.01
C GLY A 857 -21.12 -10.75 -23.97
N ILE A 858 -22.28 -11.18 -23.51
CA ILE A 858 -23.58 -10.97 -24.15
C ILE A 858 -24.52 -10.30 -23.18
N THR A 859 -25.11 -9.20 -23.62
CA THR A 859 -26.17 -8.49 -22.89
C THR A 859 -27.49 -8.70 -23.65
N THR A 860 -28.51 -9.19 -22.98
CA THR A 860 -29.86 -9.37 -23.56
C THR A 860 -30.90 -8.98 -22.52
N GLY A 861 -31.67 -7.92 -22.82
CA GLY A 861 -32.59 -7.34 -21.84
C GLY A 861 -31.88 -6.98 -20.52
N PRO A 862 -32.40 -7.46 -19.36
CA PRO A 862 -31.79 -7.17 -18.06
C PRO A 862 -30.55 -8.04 -17.74
N TYR A 863 -30.25 -9.05 -18.55
CA TYR A 863 -29.23 -10.06 -18.25
C TYR A 863 -27.93 -9.77 -19.00
N ARG A 864 -26.79 -9.99 -18.33
CA ARG A 864 -25.47 -10.04 -18.93
C ARG A 864 -24.73 -11.29 -18.47
N PHE A 865 -24.14 -11.99 -19.44
CA PHE A 865 -23.19 -13.07 -19.21
C PHE A 865 -21.84 -12.67 -19.78
N GLU A 866 -20.79 -12.97 -19.07
CA GLU A 866 -19.42 -12.55 -19.41
C GLU A 866 -18.44 -13.65 -19.04
N MET A 867 -17.43 -13.83 -19.91
CA MET A 867 -16.23 -14.64 -19.61
C MET A 867 -15.03 -13.73 -19.68
N TYR A 868 -14.05 -13.96 -18.82
CA TYR A 868 -12.82 -13.18 -18.81
C TYR A 868 -11.59 -14.06 -18.59
N VAL A 869 -10.46 -13.57 -19.07
CA VAL A 869 -9.14 -14.12 -18.81
C VAL A 869 -8.14 -12.98 -18.62
N ASN A 870 -7.44 -12.99 -17.50
CA ASN A 870 -6.33 -12.10 -17.19
C ASN A 870 -5.04 -12.91 -17.25
N ASN A 871 -3.95 -12.29 -17.74
CA ASN A 871 -2.69 -12.97 -18.04
C ASN A 871 -2.91 -14.21 -18.94
N LEU A 872 -3.46 -13.97 -20.13
CA LEU A 872 -3.82 -15.01 -21.11
C LEU A 872 -2.65 -15.99 -21.40
N THR A 873 -1.44 -15.47 -21.45
CA THR A 873 -0.23 -16.25 -21.76
C THR A 873 0.29 -17.05 -20.57
N ASP A 874 -0.30 -16.89 -19.36
CA ASP A 874 0.17 -17.49 -18.12
C ASP A 874 1.65 -17.18 -17.81
N SER A 875 2.08 -16.01 -18.21
CA SER A 875 3.46 -15.60 -18.02
C SER A 875 3.71 -15.19 -16.58
N THR A 876 4.75 -15.73 -15.98
CA THR A 876 5.16 -15.40 -14.62
C THR A 876 6.37 -14.47 -14.67
N HIS A 877 6.18 -13.25 -14.16
CA HIS A 877 7.20 -12.22 -14.12
C HIS A 877 7.33 -11.69 -12.69
N ALA A 878 8.57 -11.43 -12.26
CA ALA A 878 8.77 -10.70 -11.02
C ALA A 878 8.30 -9.25 -11.22
N ALA A 879 7.36 -8.82 -10.39
CA ALA A 879 6.78 -7.46 -10.40
C ALA A 879 7.48 -6.53 -9.41
N ALA A 880 8.01 -7.09 -8.30
CA ALA A 880 8.77 -6.37 -7.30
C ALA A 880 9.82 -7.29 -6.64
N LEU A 881 10.84 -6.68 -6.06
CA LEU A 881 11.81 -7.33 -5.18
C LEU A 881 11.82 -6.59 -3.84
N LEU A 882 11.81 -7.34 -2.76
CA LEU A 882 12.27 -6.86 -1.45
C LEU A 882 13.68 -7.40 -1.24
N ILE A 883 14.62 -6.50 -1.10
CA ILE A 883 16.01 -6.84 -0.85
C ILE A 883 16.38 -6.23 0.48
N SER A 884 16.66 -7.06 1.45
CA SER A 884 17.14 -6.67 2.76
C SER A 884 18.38 -7.48 3.12
N GLN A 885 19.01 -7.14 4.21
CA GLN A 885 20.15 -7.89 4.73
C GLN A 885 19.79 -9.34 5.14
N PHE A 886 18.52 -9.57 5.48
CA PHE A 886 18.08 -10.84 6.05
C PHE A 886 17.16 -11.62 5.12
N VAL A 887 16.33 -10.92 4.35
CA VAL A 887 15.32 -11.55 3.50
C VAL A 887 15.36 -10.93 2.12
N ASN A 888 15.38 -11.79 1.11
CA ASN A 888 15.24 -11.41 -0.27
C ASN A 888 14.03 -12.12 -0.86
N SER A 889 13.03 -11.36 -1.27
CA SER A 889 11.78 -11.90 -1.75
C SER A 889 11.41 -11.33 -3.12
N ARG A 890 10.91 -12.20 -4.01
CA ARG A 890 10.30 -11.82 -5.28
C ARG A 890 8.79 -11.87 -5.16
N TYR A 891 8.14 -10.84 -5.65
CA TYR A 891 6.69 -10.76 -5.79
C TYR A 891 6.37 -10.93 -7.26
N TYR A 892 5.61 -11.95 -7.59
CA TYR A 892 5.29 -12.27 -8.97
C TYR A 892 3.93 -11.70 -9.40
N THR A 893 3.80 -11.45 -10.70
CA THR A 893 2.50 -11.16 -11.33
C THR A 893 1.52 -12.30 -11.05
N ASN A 894 0.22 -12.01 -11.03
CA ASN A 894 -0.78 -13.04 -10.85
C ASN A 894 -0.68 -14.11 -11.94
N PRO A 895 -0.98 -15.38 -11.66
CA PRO A 895 -1.10 -16.42 -12.68
C PRO A 895 -2.25 -16.09 -13.64
N ARG A 896 -2.46 -16.91 -14.65
CA ARG A 896 -3.66 -16.79 -15.49
C ARG A 896 -4.92 -16.98 -14.64
N LEU A 897 -5.72 -15.92 -14.58
CA LEU A 897 -7.02 -15.93 -13.92
C LEU A 897 -8.12 -15.92 -14.97
N PHE A 898 -9.04 -16.86 -14.90
CA PHE A 898 -10.18 -16.90 -15.79
C PHE A 898 -11.44 -17.29 -15.05
N GLY A 899 -12.56 -16.83 -15.57
CA GLY A 899 -13.84 -17.10 -14.96
C GLY A 899 -15.01 -16.65 -15.82
N ALA A 900 -16.22 -16.86 -15.27
CA ALA A 900 -17.46 -16.43 -15.84
C ALA A 900 -18.25 -15.62 -14.81
N ARG A 901 -19.02 -14.64 -15.31
CA ARG A 901 -19.90 -13.78 -14.52
C ARG A 901 -21.29 -13.77 -15.12
N ALA A 902 -22.28 -13.69 -14.25
CA ALA A 902 -23.66 -13.41 -14.63
C ALA A 902 -24.15 -12.22 -13.81
N ARG A 903 -24.88 -11.30 -14.45
CA ARG A 903 -25.54 -10.19 -13.76
C ARG A 903 -26.94 -9.94 -14.28
N VAL A 904 -27.80 -9.48 -13.39
CA VAL A 904 -29.15 -9.00 -13.71
C VAL A 904 -29.27 -7.55 -13.26
N SER A 905 -29.84 -6.71 -14.13
CA SER A 905 -30.14 -5.30 -13.83
C SER A 905 -31.64 -5.07 -13.94
N PHE A 906 -32.24 -4.30 -13.06
CA PHE A 906 -33.67 -4.04 -13.00
C PHE A 906 -33.97 -2.62 -12.54
#